data_acda4e6d7fed3f4a519c359e7f148c5d
#
_entry.id   acda4e6d7fed3f4a519c359e7f148c5d
#
_cell.length_a   1.000
_cell.length_b   1.000
_cell.length_c   1.000
_cell.angle_alpha   90.00
_cell.angle_beta   90.00
_cell.angle_gamma   90.00
#
_symmetry.space_group_name_H-M   'P 1'
#
loop_
_entity.id
_entity.type
_entity.pdbx_description
1 polymer ?
#
loop_
_entity_poly.entity_id
_entity_poly.type
_entity_poly.pdbx_seq_one_letter_code
_entity_poly.pdbx_strand_id
1 'polypeptide(L)'
;MIDLKQSVQYIKGVGPSRAKLLSLLGVNTVEDLINYYPRTYEDRTKIKKIEELQDGEDALIEAVTVTAATVFKLRRNMSVSKVMVQDDTGRCLITWFNQDYMRNVIHAHEKYRFFGKVTKKLGQIEMASPVFDEEGKSKNTGKIVPVYSTTKGLSDSAIRQAVENALSMVNAKLQETLPEYITKDYHLMELDQAVREIHFPSKMENLARARNRLVFEELLTFQLALLSLKEQYDNEIRGIKYSKDVHMSDVINTLPFKLTKAQLRVLEEIDNDMESEKPMNRLLQGDVGSGKTVVAMIAAYKAVKSGYQVAVMAPTTILATQHINNFNKILEPFGIRCGLLVSSLTRKQKGILLEKLKNGEIDILIGTHALLQENVEFKNVGLVVTDEQHRFGVKQRSVIAGKGKNPDVLVMTATPIPRTLAIIVYGDLDISIIDELPPNRKKIDTIAVKENMTDRIIQFIKKNVDEGRQAYIVCPFVDENEEMMDVKSVEKLAENYKNEVFKDYNVEILHGKMKPKDKEQVMQDFKENKISILISTTVIEVGVDVPNANIMVIENAERFGLAQLHQLRGRVGRGEFKSYCILKYNSNSAIVRERMKTMTTTEDGFKIAEKDLELRGSGEFFGTKQHGLPEFRIANIFEDVKILKLVQELALKIEMNDPKLEKEENKKLKALVNRVREERIEL
;
A
#
# COMPACT_ATOMS: atom_id res chain seq x y z
N MET A 1 -7.76 33.50 -26.45
CA MET A 1 -7.00 32.43 -25.73
C MET A 1 -7.67 32.26 -24.36
N ILE A 2 -8.17 31.09 -24.05
CA ILE A 2 -8.72 30.84 -22.73
C ILE A 2 -7.55 30.71 -21.76
N ASP A 3 -7.67 31.41 -20.66
CA ASP A 3 -6.79 31.20 -19.50
C ASP A 3 -7.15 29.84 -18.85
N LEU A 4 -6.19 28.93 -18.75
CA LEU A 4 -6.35 27.62 -18.12
C LEU A 4 -6.81 27.75 -16.64
N LYS A 5 -6.51 28.85 -15.97
CA LYS A 5 -6.94 29.16 -14.62
C LYS A 5 -8.39 29.67 -14.53
N GLN A 6 -9.04 29.90 -15.70
CA GLN A 6 -10.43 30.31 -15.70
C GLN A 6 -11.37 29.24 -15.17
N SER A 7 -12.47 29.67 -14.50
CA SER A 7 -13.46 28.74 -13.99
C SER A 7 -14.13 27.89 -15.08
N VAL A 8 -14.38 26.63 -14.79
CA VAL A 8 -15.07 25.68 -15.69
C VAL A 8 -16.47 26.14 -16.11
N GLN A 9 -17.12 27.01 -15.34
CA GLN A 9 -18.46 27.51 -15.67
C GLN A 9 -18.56 28.25 -17.02
N TYR A 10 -17.41 28.72 -17.55
CA TYR A 10 -17.35 29.43 -18.84
C TYR A 10 -17.12 28.49 -20.03
N ILE A 11 -16.98 27.20 -19.78
CA ILE A 11 -16.91 26.19 -20.84
C ILE A 11 -18.31 25.97 -21.41
N LYS A 12 -18.41 25.92 -22.74
CA LYS A 12 -19.69 25.64 -23.43
C LYS A 12 -20.31 24.34 -22.89
N GLY A 13 -21.55 24.44 -22.41
CA GLY A 13 -22.28 23.31 -21.83
C GLY A 13 -22.03 23.08 -20.33
N VAL A 14 -21.19 23.90 -19.67
CA VAL A 14 -20.97 23.87 -18.23
C VAL A 14 -21.56 25.14 -17.61
N GLY A 15 -22.83 25.11 -17.26
CA GLY A 15 -23.45 26.23 -16.52
C GLY A 15 -23.14 26.16 -15.01
N PRO A 16 -23.60 27.18 -14.22
CA PRO A 16 -23.31 27.24 -12.77
C PRO A 16 -23.68 25.99 -11.98
N SER A 17 -24.77 25.32 -12.35
CA SER A 17 -25.22 24.10 -11.69
C SER A 17 -24.26 22.93 -11.91
N ARG A 18 -23.78 22.74 -13.14
CA ARG A 18 -22.78 21.71 -13.46
C ARG A 18 -21.40 22.04 -12.89
N ALA A 19 -21.01 23.31 -12.85
CA ALA A 19 -19.79 23.76 -12.22
C ALA A 19 -19.75 23.40 -10.73
N LYS A 20 -20.87 23.57 -9.99
CA LYS A 20 -20.98 23.11 -8.60
C LYS A 20 -20.80 21.60 -8.44
N LEU A 21 -21.33 20.80 -9.37
CA LEU A 21 -21.16 19.33 -9.34
C LEU A 21 -19.73 18.93 -9.68
N LEU A 22 -19.07 19.62 -10.61
CA LEU A 22 -17.65 19.42 -10.93
C LEU A 22 -16.75 19.80 -9.75
N SER A 23 -17.09 20.87 -9.01
CA SER A 23 -16.36 21.27 -7.80
C SER A 23 -16.37 20.19 -6.71
N LEU A 24 -17.44 19.37 -6.61
CA LEU A 24 -17.46 18.20 -5.70
C LEU A 24 -16.46 17.10 -6.09
N LEU A 25 -16.00 17.12 -7.34
CA LEU A 25 -14.96 16.23 -7.87
C LEU A 25 -13.56 16.90 -7.87
N GLY A 26 -13.43 18.07 -7.22
CA GLY A 26 -12.17 18.83 -7.20
C GLY A 26 -11.88 19.62 -8.48
N VAL A 27 -12.83 19.70 -9.44
CA VAL A 27 -12.65 20.35 -10.74
C VAL A 27 -13.25 21.74 -10.71
N ASN A 28 -12.43 22.79 -10.60
CA ASN A 28 -12.84 24.18 -10.50
C ASN A 28 -12.44 25.03 -11.71
N THR A 29 -11.29 24.72 -12.30
CA THR A 29 -10.70 25.45 -13.42
C THR A 29 -10.69 24.63 -14.70
N VAL A 30 -10.42 25.28 -15.84
CA VAL A 30 -10.22 24.59 -17.13
C VAL A 30 -9.02 23.64 -17.05
N GLU A 31 -7.97 24.04 -16.34
CA GLU A 31 -6.79 23.21 -16.11
C GLU A 31 -7.15 21.94 -15.31
N ASP A 32 -7.95 22.08 -14.24
CA ASP A 32 -8.40 20.92 -13.46
C ASP A 32 -9.20 19.93 -14.32
N LEU A 33 -10.07 20.46 -15.20
CA LEU A 33 -10.88 19.63 -16.09
C LEU A 33 -10.04 18.87 -17.12
N ILE A 34 -9.02 19.51 -17.69
CA ILE A 34 -8.09 18.87 -18.64
C ILE A 34 -7.20 17.83 -17.94
N ASN A 35 -6.93 18.02 -16.67
CA ASN A 35 -6.17 17.07 -15.84
C ASN A 35 -7.07 16.06 -15.09
N TYR A 36 -8.39 16.09 -15.31
CA TYR A 36 -9.33 15.13 -14.77
C TYR A 36 -9.40 13.90 -15.67
N TYR A 37 -8.49 12.97 -15.50
CA TYR A 37 -8.31 11.82 -16.40
C TYR A 37 -9.41 10.77 -16.27
N PRO A 38 -9.75 10.04 -17.35
CA PRO A 38 -10.68 8.92 -17.29
C PRO A 38 -10.16 7.79 -16.38
N ARG A 39 -11.08 7.13 -15.66
CA ARG A 39 -10.73 5.98 -14.83
C ARG A 39 -10.56 4.69 -15.62
N THR A 40 -11.26 4.57 -16.78
CA THR A 40 -11.23 3.40 -17.66
C THR A 40 -11.70 3.79 -19.06
N TYR A 41 -11.60 2.86 -19.99
CA TYR A 41 -11.99 3.04 -21.38
C TYR A 41 -12.82 1.88 -21.87
N GLU A 42 -13.79 2.16 -22.74
CA GLU A 42 -14.58 1.18 -23.47
C GLU A 42 -14.08 1.12 -24.91
N ASP A 43 -13.52 -0.01 -25.31
CA ASP A 43 -13.11 -0.23 -26.69
C ASP A 43 -14.33 -0.62 -27.52
N ARG A 44 -14.95 0.36 -28.19
CA ARG A 44 -16.11 0.18 -29.06
C ARG A 44 -15.69 0.10 -30.52
N THR A 45 -14.46 -0.34 -30.84
CA THR A 45 -13.94 -0.44 -32.22
C THR A 45 -14.05 -1.84 -32.78
N LYS A 46 -14.00 -2.88 -31.91
CA LYS A 46 -13.95 -4.28 -32.32
C LYS A 46 -15.35 -4.87 -32.37
N ILE A 47 -15.81 -5.16 -33.57
CA ILE A 47 -17.08 -5.84 -33.79
C ILE A 47 -16.87 -7.33 -33.55
N LYS A 48 -17.70 -7.93 -32.68
CA LYS A 48 -17.78 -9.37 -32.43
C LYS A 48 -19.00 -9.98 -33.08
N LYS A 49 -18.90 -11.25 -33.45
CA LYS A 49 -20.06 -12.05 -33.88
C LYS A 49 -20.86 -12.46 -32.66
N ILE A 50 -22.18 -12.67 -32.86
CA ILE A 50 -23.11 -13.00 -31.76
C ILE A 50 -22.71 -14.32 -31.09
N GLU A 51 -22.23 -15.32 -31.84
CA GLU A 51 -21.77 -16.60 -31.27
C GLU A 51 -20.54 -16.49 -30.36
N GLU A 52 -19.64 -15.50 -30.64
CA GLU A 52 -18.41 -15.27 -29.88
C GLU A 52 -18.62 -14.57 -28.53
N LEU A 53 -19.83 -14.01 -28.31
CA LEU A 53 -20.14 -13.26 -27.10
C LEU A 53 -20.02 -14.15 -25.85
N GLN A 54 -19.50 -13.57 -24.75
CA GLN A 54 -19.37 -14.25 -23.47
C GLN A 54 -20.29 -13.59 -22.41
N ASP A 55 -20.71 -14.37 -21.42
CA ASP A 55 -21.54 -13.85 -20.33
C ASP A 55 -20.76 -12.81 -19.48
N GLY A 56 -21.37 -11.66 -19.26
CA GLY A 56 -20.80 -10.59 -18.43
C GLY A 56 -19.83 -9.63 -19.13
N GLU A 57 -19.46 -9.87 -20.41
CA GLU A 57 -18.57 -8.96 -21.13
C GLU A 57 -19.32 -7.76 -21.73
N ASP A 58 -18.58 -6.66 -21.95
CA ASP A 58 -19.02 -5.53 -22.76
C ASP A 58 -18.54 -5.75 -24.19
N ALA A 59 -19.46 -5.78 -25.15
CA ALA A 59 -19.15 -6.10 -26.56
C ALA A 59 -19.88 -5.21 -27.54
N LEU A 60 -19.24 -4.96 -28.70
CA LEU A 60 -19.84 -4.33 -29.86
C LEU A 60 -20.25 -5.40 -30.86
N ILE A 61 -21.54 -5.42 -31.22
CA ILE A 61 -22.05 -6.24 -32.30
C ILE A 61 -22.59 -5.38 -33.46
N GLU A 62 -22.53 -5.91 -34.65
CA GLU A 62 -23.19 -5.35 -35.82
C GLU A 62 -24.24 -6.34 -36.29
N ALA A 63 -25.51 -5.95 -36.24
CA ALA A 63 -26.62 -6.87 -36.48
C ALA A 63 -27.82 -6.17 -37.16
N VAL A 64 -28.63 -6.97 -37.85
CA VAL A 64 -29.86 -6.54 -38.50
C VAL A 64 -31.05 -6.81 -37.58
N THR A 65 -31.95 -5.85 -37.46
CA THR A 65 -33.19 -6.00 -36.69
C THR A 65 -34.16 -6.94 -37.41
N VAL A 66 -34.66 -7.92 -36.68
CA VAL A 66 -35.67 -8.88 -37.23
C VAL A 66 -37.06 -8.23 -37.31
N THR A 67 -37.39 -7.43 -36.29
CA THR A 67 -38.67 -6.70 -36.20
C THR A 67 -38.40 -5.28 -35.70
N ALA A 68 -39.39 -4.40 -35.80
CA ALA A 68 -39.31 -3.12 -35.11
C ALA A 68 -39.34 -3.30 -33.57
N ALA A 69 -38.81 -2.33 -32.84
CA ALA A 69 -38.80 -2.38 -31.37
C ALA A 69 -40.25 -2.36 -30.82
N THR A 70 -40.55 -3.29 -29.93
CA THR A 70 -41.88 -3.43 -29.30
C THR A 70 -41.80 -2.99 -27.84
N VAL A 71 -42.78 -2.18 -27.40
CA VAL A 71 -42.82 -1.62 -26.03
C VAL A 71 -43.81 -2.43 -25.20
N PHE A 72 -43.36 -2.92 -24.06
CA PHE A 72 -44.15 -3.63 -23.05
C PHE A 72 -44.26 -2.78 -21.79
N LYS A 73 -45.45 -2.47 -21.34
CA LYS A 73 -45.70 -1.80 -20.04
C LYS A 73 -45.86 -2.86 -18.95
N LEU A 74 -44.90 -2.94 -18.02
CA LEU A 74 -44.90 -3.93 -16.95
C LEU A 74 -45.67 -3.47 -15.70
N ARG A 75 -45.51 -2.17 -15.31
CA ARG A 75 -46.18 -1.51 -14.15
C ARG A 75 -46.40 -0.04 -14.46
N ARG A 76 -47.10 0.69 -13.55
CA ARG A 76 -47.49 2.10 -13.74
C ARG A 76 -46.34 3.07 -14.13
N ASN A 77 -45.06 2.73 -13.79
CA ASN A 77 -43.89 3.54 -14.09
C ASN A 77 -42.71 2.75 -14.69
N MET A 78 -42.98 1.54 -15.26
CA MET A 78 -41.93 0.72 -15.81
C MET A 78 -42.35 0.16 -17.17
N SER A 79 -41.62 0.57 -18.20
CA SER A 79 -41.77 0.06 -19.57
C SER A 79 -40.43 -0.59 -20.02
N VAL A 80 -40.57 -1.54 -20.94
CA VAL A 80 -39.45 -2.24 -21.53
C VAL A 80 -39.63 -2.27 -23.03
N SER A 81 -38.68 -1.70 -23.78
CA SER A 81 -38.62 -1.82 -25.24
C SER A 81 -37.70 -2.97 -25.61
N LYS A 82 -38.15 -3.85 -26.48
CA LYS A 82 -37.42 -5.05 -26.94
C LYS A 82 -37.35 -5.11 -28.45
N VAL A 83 -36.20 -5.56 -28.96
CA VAL A 83 -36.01 -5.88 -30.35
C VAL A 83 -35.10 -7.11 -30.47
N MET A 84 -35.44 -8.02 -31.37
CA MET A 84 -34.57 -9.12 -31.73
C MET A 84 -33.68 -8.71 -32.91
N VAL A 85 -32.38 -8.89 -32.74
CA VAL A 85 -31.36 -8.63 -33.79
C VAL A 85 -30.66 -9.93 -34.15
N GLN A 86 -30.15 -10.01 -35.36
CA GLN A 86 -29.43 -11.18 -35.86
C GLN A 86 -28.25 -10.79 -36.74
N ASP A 87 -27.21 -11.59 -36.69
CA ASP A 87 -26.15 -11.63 -37.68
C ASP A 87 -26.12 -12.99 -38.38
N ASP A 88 -25.05 -13.29 -39.10
CA ASP A 88 -24.87 -14.58 -39.79
C ASP A 88 -24.57 -15.74 -38.82
N THR A 89 -24.34 -15.51 -37.55
CA THR A 89 -23.95 -16.52 -36.55
C THR A 89 -25.02 -16.80 -35.50
N GLY A 90 -25.90 -15.82 -35.23
CA GLY A 90 -26.87 -16.00 -34.15
C GLY A 90 -27.87 -14.87 -33.99
N ARG A 91 -28.60 -14.93 -32.87
CA ARG A 91 -29.59 -13.92 -32.49
C ARG A 91 -29.30 -13.38 -31.09
N CYS A 92 -29.56 -12.07 -30.91
CA CYS A 92 -29.41 -11.37 -29.64
C CYS A 92 -30.68 -10.55 -29.34
N LEU A 93 -31.18 -10.62 -28.11
CA LEU A 93 -32.29 -9.79 -27.66
C LEU A 93 -31.75 -8.49 -27.08
N ILE A 94 -32.15 -7.36 -27.66
CA ILE A 94 -31.82 -6.05 -27.17
C ILE A 94 -32.98 -5.52 -26.33
N THR A 95 -32.66 -5.02 -25.11
CA THR A 95 -33.69 -4.58 -24.14
C THR A 95 -33.35 -3.20 -23.60
N TRP A 96 -34.27 -2.23 -23.66
CA TRP A 96 -34.12 -0.93 -23.01
C TRP A 96 -35.22 -0.73 -21.96
N PHE A 97 -34.85 -0.17 -20.80
CA PHE A 97 -35.77 0.12 -19.70
C PHE A 97 -36.18 1.59 -19.71
N ASN A 98 -37.48 1.87 -19.60
CA ASN A 98 -38.10 3.21 -19.58
C ASN A 98 -37.70 4.10 -20.75
N GLN A 99 -37.53 3.52 -21.96
CA GLN A 99 -37.18 4.20 -23.20
C GLN A 99 -38.18 3.85 -24.32
N ASP A 100 -39.42 4.28 -24.15
CA ASP A 100 -40.52 3.98 -25.07
C ASP A 100 -40.28 4.54 -26.48
N TYR A 101 -39.49 5.60 -26.58
CA TYR A 101 -39.14 6.24 -27.83
C TYR A 101 -38.32 5.36 -28.77
N MET A 102 -37.72 4.26 -28.28
CA MET A 102 -36.94 3.34 -29.10
C MET A 102 -37.74 2.72 -30.23
N ARG A 103 -39.06 2.55 -30.10
CA ARG A 103 -39.89 2.06 -31.18
C ARG A 103 -39.95 3.00 -32.41
N ASN A 104 -39.67 4.30 -32.19
CA ASN A 104 -39.68 5.29 -33.27
C ASN A 104 -38.28 5.47 -33.86
N VAL A 105 -37.23 4.89 -33.27
CA VAL A 105 -35.82 5.05 -33.63
C VAL A 105 -35.25 3.78 -34.25
N ILE A 106 -35.70 2.61 -33.76
CA ILE A 106 -35.22 1.30 -34.23
C ILE A 106 -36.24 0.73 -35.20
N HIS A 107 -35.86 0.66 -36.49
CA HIS A 107 -36.75 0.17 -37.55
C HIS A 107 -36.46 -1.29 -37.88
N ALA A 108 -37.42 -1.98 -38.42
CA ALA A 108 -37.28 -3.39 -38.84
C ALA A 108 -36.39 -3.50 -40.12
N HIS A 109 -35.60 -4.56 -40.17
CA HIS A 109 -34.72 -4.90 -41.31
C HIS A 109 -33.63 -3.88 -41.63
N GLU A 110 -33.32 -3.04 -40.65
CA GLU A 110 -32.19 -2.10 -40.72
C GLU A 110 -30.99 -2.60 -39.91
N LYS A 111 -29.81 -2.19 -40.31
CA LYS A 111 -28.53 -2.57 -39.74
C LYS A 111 -28.06 -1.55 -38.71
N TYR A 112 -27.75 -2.01 -37.51
CA TYR A 112 -27.27 -1.18 -36.40
C TYR A 112 -26.03 -1.80 -35.76
N ARG A 113 -25.26 -0.96 -35.10
CA ARG A 113 -24.20 -1.34 -34.16
C ARG A 113 -24.68 -1.14 -32.74
N PHE A 114 -24.58 -2.17 -31.91
CA PHE A 114 -24.98 -2.14 -30.50
C PHE A 114 -23.78 -2.44 -29.64
N PHE A 115 -23.49 -1.57 -28.66
CA PHE A 115 -22.46 -1.80 -27.66
C PHE A 115 -23.09 -1.81 -26.29
N GLY A 116 -22.87 -2.87 -25.52
CA GLY A 116 -23.37 -3.01 -24.15
C GLY A 116 -22.98 -4.31 -23.51
N LYS A 117 -23.41 -4.47 -22.27
CA LYS A 117 -23.12 -5.66 -21.47
C LYS A 117 -23.95 -6.85 -21.92
N VAL A 118 -23.26 -7.94 -22.19
CA VAL A 118 -23.86 -9.21 -22.62
C VAL A 118 -24.28 -10.03 -21.40
N THR A 119 -25.46 -10.64 -21.47
CA THR A 119 -25.95 -11.62 -20.50
C THR A 119 -26.42 -12.88 -21.23
N LYS A 120 -25.92 -14.04 -20.81
CA LYS A 120 -26.39 -15.34 -21.35
C LYS A 120 -27.22 -16.07 -20.30
N LYS A 121 -28.53 -16.28 -20.59
CA LYS A 121 -29.45 -17.01 -19.71
C LYS A 121 -30.21 -18.07 -20.51
N LEU A 122 -30.15 -19.31 -20.04
CA LEU A 122 -30.90 -20.44 -20.64
C LEU A 122 -30.74 -20.54 -22.17
N GLY A 123 -29.54 -20.26 -22.68
CA GLY A 123 -29.25 -20.30 -24.12
C GLY A 123 -29.66 -19.06 -24.91
N GLN A 124 -30.27 -18.07 -24.28
CA GLN A 124 -30.61 -16.80 -24.90
C GLN A 124 -29.51 -15.75 -24.60
N ILE A 125 -29.08 -15.05 -25.63
CA ILE A 125 -28.13 -13.91 -25.52
C ILE A 125 -28.95 -12.63 -25.44
N GLU A 126 -28.71 -11.82 -24.43
CA GLU A 126 -29.38 -10.54 -24.21
C GLU A 126 -28.34 -9.42 -23.96
N MET A 127 -28.66 -8.23 -24.46
CA MET A 127 -27.89 -7.03 -24.19
C MET A 127 -28.83 -5.94 -23.62
N ALA A 128 -28.53 -5.48 -22.42
CA ALA A 128 -29.38 -4.53 -21.69
C ALA A 128 -28.95 -3.09 -21.91
N SER A 129 -29.88 -2.23 -22.36
CA SER A 129 -29.68 -0.79 -22.56
C SER A 129 -28.39 -0.42 -23.32
N PRO A 130 -28.08 -1.08 -24.46
CA PRO A 130 -26.88 -0.77 -25.22
C PRO A 130 -26.96 0.64 -25.80
N VAL A 131 -25.80 1.27 -25.98
CA VAL A 131 -25.68 2.39 -26.90
C VAL A 131 -25.64 1.86 -28.32
N PHE A 132 -26.12 2.64 -29.28
CA PHE A 132 -26.19 2.19 -30.66
C PHE A 132 -25.96 3.30 -31.66
N ASP A 133 -25.60 2.94 -32.87
CA ASP A 133 -25.57 3.80 -34.06
C ASP A 133 -26.17 3.02 -35.25
N GLU A 134 -26.76 3.77 -36.19
CA GLU A 134 -27.15 3.27 -37.51
C GLU A 134 -25.90 2.98 -38.34
N GLU A 135 -26.04 2.14 -39.37
CA GLU A 135 -24.97 1.86 -40.31
C GLU A 135 -24.38 3.16 -40.92
N GLY A 136 -23.06 3.27 -40.96
CA GLY A 136 -22.35 4.43 -41.44
C GLY A 136 -22.24 5.61 -40.49
N LYS A 137 -22.90 5.57 -39.35
CA LYS A 137 -22.75 6.55 -38.26
C LYS A 137 -21.82 6.00 -37.18
N SER A 138 -20.95 6.89 -36.62
CA SER A 138 -19.98 6.53 -35.59
C SER A 138 -20.00 7.52 -34.41
N LYS A 139 -21.22 7.88 -33.97
CA LYS A 139 -21.38 8.82 -32.86
C LYS A 139 -21.07 8.16 -31.51
N ASN A 140 -21.56 6.95 -31.28
CA ASN A 140 -21.47 6.22 -30.03
C ASN A 140 -20.61 4.96 -30.12
N THR A 141 -20.36 4.45 -31.32
CA THR A 141 -19.61 3.22 -31.63
C THR A 141 -18.44 3.50 -32.56
N GLY A 142 -17.58 2.53 -32.83
CA GLY A 142 -16.45 2.67 -33.73
C GLY A 142 -15.28 3.49 -33.19
N LYS A 143 -15.23 3.77 -31.89
CA LYS A 143 -14.18 4.54 -31.21
C LYS A 143 -13.92 4.03 -29.81
N ILE A 144 -12.78 4.40 -29.24
CA ILE A 144 -12.47 4.18 -27.82
C ILE A 144 -13.12 5.33 -27.04
N VAL A 145 -13.92 4.98 -26.04
CA VAL A 145 -14.71 5.95 -25.28
C VAL A 145 -14.19 6.02 -23.85
N PRO A 146 -13.77 7.21 -23.37
CA PRO A 146 -13.33 7.41 -22.00
C PRO A 146 -14.52 7.32 -21.03
N VAL A 147 -14.29 6.75 -19.85
CA VAL A 147 -15.26 6.66 -18.74
C VAL A 147 -14.70 7.42 -17.53
N TYR A 148 -15.40 8.46 -17.10
CA TYR A 148 -14.98 9.30 -15.98
C TYR A 148 -15.65 8.88 -14.67
N SER A 149 -15.00 9.22 -13.55
CA SER A 149 -15.66 9.16 -12.25
C SER A 149 -16.75 10.23 -12.17
N THR A 150 -17.91 9.89 -11.61
CA THR A 150 -19.09 10.75 -11.60
C THR A 150 -19.60 11.00 -10.17
N THR A 151 -20.43 12.02 -10.00
CA THR A 151 -21.18 12.27 -8.77
C THR A 151 -22.69 12.32 -9.05
N LYS A 152 -23.50 12.22 -8.01
CA LYS A 152 -24.96 12.25 -8.15
C LYS A 152 -25.41 13.52 -8.89
N GLY A 153 -26.10 13.33 -10.02
CA GLY A 153 -26.60 14.44 -10.86
C GLY A 153 -25.66 14.89 -11.98
N LEU A 154 -24.44 14.36 -12.10
CA LEU A 154 -23.51 14.63 -13.19
C LEU A 154 -23.21 13.33 -13.94
N SER A 155 -23.63 13.25 -15.20
CA SER A 155 -23.39 12.06 -16.04
C SER A 155 -21.99 12.07 -16.65
N ASP A 156 -21.45 10.87 -16.89
CA ASP A 156 -20.18 10.67 -17.65
C ASP A 156 -20.18 11.40 -18.99
N SER A 157 -21.30 11.33 -19.74
CA SER A 157 -21.42 12.02 -21.01
C SER A 157 -21.34 13.54 -20.90
N ALA A 158 -21.79 14.12 -19.79
CA ALA A 158 -21.70 15.57 -19.56
C ALA A 158 -20.26 15.99 -19.26
N ILE A 159 -19.49 15.17 -18.51
CA ILE A 159 -18.07 15.41 -18.26
C ILE A 159 -17.30 15.31 -19.59
N ARG A 160 -17.54 14.25 -20.36
CA ARG A 160 -16.92 14.02 -21.66
C ARG A 160 -17.12 15.19 -22.62
N GLN A 161 -18.36 15.69 -22.72
CA GLN A 161 -18.67 16.86 -23.53
C GLN A 161 -17.97 18.14 -23.02
N ALA A 162 -17.87 18.32 -21.70
CA ALA A 162 -17.18 19.47 -21.13
C ALA A 162 -15.68 19.42 -21.44
N VAL A 163 -15.03 18.25 -21.34
CA VAL A 163 -13.62 18.05 -21.68
C VAL A 163 -13.38 18.29 -23.18
N GLU A 164 -14.24 17.77 -24.06
CA GLU A 164 -14.15 17.98 -25.51
C GLU A 164 -14.23 19.47 -25.85
N ASN A 165 -15.18 20.19 -25.25
CA ASN A 165 -15.31 21.62 -25.42
C ASN A 165 -14.10 22.37 -24.87
N ALA A 166 -13.58 22.00 -23.69
CA ALA A 166 -12.39 22.60 -23.10
C ALA A 166 -11.18 22.45 -24.04
N LEU A 167 -10.90 21.24 -24.51
CA LEU A 167 -9.79 20.96 -25.43
C LEU A 167 -9.94 21.67 -26.78
N SER A 168 -11.19 21.86 -27.25
CA SER A 168 -11.47 22.62 -28.48
C SER A 168 -11.26 24.12 -28.29
N MET A 169 -11.49 24.65 -27.09
CA MET A 169 -11.31 26.07 -26.77
C MET A 169 -9.84 26.42 -26.50
N VAL A 170 -9.02 25.45 -26.15
CA VAL A 170 -7.55 25.59 -26.06
C VAL A 170 -6.96 25.50 -27.47
N ASN A 171 -7.14 26.59 -28.28
CA ASN A 171 -6.66 26.65 -29.66
C ASN A 171 -5.13 26.68 -29.78
N ALA A 172 -4.40 26.98 -28.72
CA ALA A 172 -2.95 26.93 -28.68
C ALA A 172 -2.48 25.53 -28.21
N LYS A 173 -1.41 25.02 -28.83
CA LYS A 173 -0.72 23.82 -28.38
C LYS A 173 -0.36 23.98 -26.90
N LEU A 174 -0.67 22.99 -26.06
CA LEU A 174 -0.20 22.98 -24.68
C LEU A 174 1.34 23.01 -24.69
N GLN A 175 1.91 23.94 -23.94
CA GLN A 175 3.37 24.10 -23.93
C GLN A 175 4.02 22.89 -23.25
N GLU A 176 5.05 22.34 -23.91
CA GLU A 176 5.86 21.27 -23.34
C GLU A 176 6.50 21.72 -22.01
N THR A 177 6.37 20.87 -21.03
CA THR A 177 6.78 21.09 -19.65
C THR A 177 8.11 20.42 -19.34
N LEU A 178 8.38 19.28 -19.99
CA LEU A 178 9.64 18.56 -19.82
C LEU A 178 10.71 19.11 -20.77
N PRO A 179 11.98 19.13 -20.32
CA PRO A 179 13.12 19.43 -21.17
C PRO A 179 13.21 18.53 -22.40
N GLU A 180 13.72 19.08 -23.50
CA GLU A 180 13.81 18.37 -24.78
C GLU A 180 14.69 17.11 -24.69
N TYR A 181 15.77 17.14 -23.89
CA TYR A 181 16.62 15.96 -23.70
C TYR A 181 15.86 14.80 -23.05
N ILE A 182 14.94 15.08 -22.10
CA ILE A 182 14.11 14.04 -21.45
C ILE A 182 13.12 13.46 -22.46
N THR A 183 12.41 14.29 -23.19
CA THR A 183 11.40 13.82 -24.15
C THR A 183 12.01 12.98 -25.27
N LYS A 184 13.23 13.33 -25.73
CA LYS A 184 13.97 12.57 -26.75
C LYS A 184 14.56 11.26 -26.22
N ASP A 185 15.28 11.31 -25.11
CA ASP A 185 15.97 10.13 -24.55
C ASP A 185 15.00 9.02 -24.12
N TYR A 186 13.83 9.41 -23.62
CA TYR A 186 12.79 8.46 -23.18
C TYR A 186 11.67 8.26 -24.20
N HIS A 187 11.81 8.79 -25.42
CA HIS A 187 10.84 8.66 -26.52
C HIS A 187 9.41 9.00 -26.12
N LEU A 188 9.24 10.08 -25.34
CA LEU A 188 7.96 10.49 -24.81
C LEU A 188 7.12 11.22 -25.86
N MET A 189 5.79 11.01 -25.80
CA MET A 189 4.84 11.75 -26.62
C MET A 189 4.83 13.25 -26.23
N GLU A 190 4.62 14.17 -27.17
CA GLU A 190 4.43 15.59 -26.84
C GLU A 190 3.22 15.80 -25.91
N LEU A 191 3.31 16.76 -25.01
CA LEU A 191 2.28 16.98 -23.97
C LEU A 191 0.88 17.23 -24.57
N ASP A 192 0.75 18.10 -25.56
CA ASP A 192 -0.55 18.41 -26.18
C ASP A 192 -1.18 17.16 -26.80
N GLN A 193 -0.39 16.35 -27.49
CA GLN A 193 -0.85 15.09 -28.06
C GLN A 193 -1.24 14.08 -26.96
N ALA A 194 -0.43 13.98 -25.91
CA ALA A 194 -0.71 13.06 -24.79
C ALA A 194 -2.01 13.40 -24.07
N VAL A 195 -2.26 14.68 -23.82
CA VAL A 195 -3.50 15.14 -23.17
C VAL A 195 -4.71 14.89 -24.08
N ARG A 196 -4.60 15.05 -25.39
CA ARG A 196 -5.72 14.75 -26.31
C ARG A 196 -5.98 13.25 -26.42
N GLU A 197 -4.93 12.45 -26.57
CA GLU A 197 -5.03 11.00 -26.69
C GLU A 197 -5.47 10.31 -25.38
N ILE A 198 -5.19 10.88 -24.20
CA ILE A 198 -5.69 10.31 -22.94
C ILE A 198 -7.21 10.53 -22.79
N HIS A 199 -7.75 11.63 -23.31
CA HIS A 199 -9.19 11.91 -23.24
C HIS A 199 -9.96 11.30 -24.41
N PHE A 200 -9.40 11.33 -25.62
CA PHE A 200 -10.05 10.84 -26.85
C PHE A 200 -9.07 10.02 -27.69
N PRO A 201 -8.82 8.77 -27.24
CA PRO A 201 -7.84 7.91 -27.88
C PRO A 201 -8.20 7.58 -29.33
N SER A 202 -7.27 7.80 -30.25
CA SER A 202 -7.42 7.38 -31.64
C SER A 202 -7.21 5.86 -31.79
N LYS A 203 -6.26 5.29 -31.01
CA LYS A 203 -5.94 3.85 -30.94
C LYS A 203 -5.46 3.50 -29.55
N MET A 204 -5.60 2.21 -29.15
CA MET A 204 -5.11 1.70 -27.86
C MET A 204 -3.61 1.90 -27.67
N GLU A 205 -2.81 1.83 -28.75
CA GLU A 205 -1.37 2.07 -28.70
C GLU A 205 -1.06 3.53 -28.33
N ASN A 206 -1.76 4.49 -28.94
CA ASN A 206 -1.60 5.91 -28.62
C ASN A 206 -2.06 6.24 -27.20
N LEU A 207 -3.14 5.61 -26.74
CA LEU A 207 -3.58 5.70 -25.34
C LEU A 207 -2.47 5.25 -24.37
N ALA A 208 -1.83 4.10 -24.65
CA ALA A 208 -0.76 3.60 -23.82
C ALA A 208 0.46 4.55 -23.78
N ARG A 209 0.83 5.12 -24.95
CA ARG A 209 1.92 6.11 -25.06
C ARG A 209 1.58 7.42 -24.33
N ALA A 210 0.34 7.89 -24.46
CA ALA A 210 -0.14 9.09 -23.77
C ALA A 210 -0.12 8.89 -22.25
N ARG A 211 -0.62 7.75 -21.76
CA ARG A 211 -0.57 7.41 -20.34
C ARG A 211 0.87 7.35 -19.84
N ASN A 212 1.75 6.69 -20.57
CA ASN A 212 3.17 6.62 -20.22
C ASN A 212 3.81 8.01 -20.07
N ARG A 213 3.52 8.94 -20.99
CA ARG A 213 4.01 10.32 -20.93
C ARG A 213 3.53 11.07 -19.70
N LEU A 214 2.24 10.97 -19.36
CA LEU A 214 1.64 11.68 -18.24
C LEU A 214 2.06 11.10 -16.90
N VAL A 215 2.13 9.78 -16.78
CA VAL A 215 2.66 9.08 -15.61
C VAL A 215 4.13 9.42 -15.35
N PHE A 216 4.94 9.44 -16.42
CA PHE A 216 6.36 9.79 -16.33
C PHE A 216 6.55 11.22 -15.76
N GLU A 217 5.79 12.20 -16.28
CA GLU A 217 5.85 13.57 -15.79
C GLU A 217 5.40 13.68 -14.32
N GLU A 218 4.27 13.07 -13.97
CA GLU A 218 3.74 13.14 -12.62
C GLU A 218 4.71 12.53 -11.58
N LEU A 219 5.30 11.38 -11.91
CA LEU A 219 6.27 10.73 -11.02
C LEU A 219 7.60 11.49 -10.97
N LEU A 220 8.10 12.03 -12.09
CA LEU A 220 9.34 12.80 -12.13
C LEU A 220 9.24 14.08 -11.31
N THR A 221 8.18 14.85 -11.53
CA THR A 221 7.97 16.12 -10.81
C THR A 221 7.78 15.88 -9.30
N PHE A 222 7.08 14.82 -8.93
CA PHE A 222 6.93 14.44 -7.53
C PHE A 222 8.27 14.03 -6.91
N GLN A 223 9.07 13.20 -7.60
CA GLN A 223 10.36 12.75 -7.10
C GLN A 223 11.35 13.91 -6.94
N LEU A 224 11.41 14.84 -7.90
CA LEU A 224 12.25 16.05 -7.79
C LEU A 224 11.78 16.98 -6.67
N ALA A 225 10.48 17.08 -6.44
CA ALA A 225 9.92 17.85 -5.33
C ALA A 225 10.35 17.29 -3.97
N LEU A 226 10.32 15.95 -3.80
CA LEU A 226 10.82 15.29 -2.59
C LEU A 226 12.32 15.53 -2.37
N LEU A 227 13.15 15.40 -3.41
CA LEU A 227 14.58 15.64 -3.33
C LEU A 227 14.89 17.11 -2.96
N SER A 228 14.20 18.06 -3.60
CA SER A 228 14.34 19.49 -3.28
C SER A 228 13.98 19.83 -1.83
N LEU A 229 12.92 19.21 -1.28
CA LEU A 229 12.54 19.40 0.12
C LEU A 229 13.58 18.81 1.08
N LYS A 230 14.10 17.62 0.74
CA LYS A 230 15.16 16.99 1.51
C LYS A 230 16.44 17.87 1.53
N GLU A 231 16.85 18.38 0.37
CA GLU A 231 18.01 19.28 0.28
C GLU A 231 17.81 20.56 1.11
N GLN A 232 16.60 21.15 1.06
CA GLN A 232 16.27 22.30 1.87
C GLN A 232 16.37 21.99 3.38
N TYR A 233 15.77 20.88 3.81
CA TYR A 233 15.82 20.42 5.20
C TYR A 233 17.27 20.19 5.67
N ASP A 234 18.08 19.51 4.86
CA ASP A 234 19.49 19.21 5.15
C ASP A 234 20.38 20.45 5.24
N ASN A 235 20.01 21.54 4.53
CA ASN A 235 20.78 22.79 4.53
C ASN A 235 20.35 23.78 5.63
N GLU A 236 19.08 23.77 6.04
CA GLU A 236 18.54 24.69 7.04
C GLU A 236 18.69 24.18 8.48
N ILE A 237 18.75 22.87 8.68
CA ILE A 237 18.73 22.25 10.00
C ILE A 237 20.11 21.63 10.30
N ARG A 238 20.75 22.13 11.37
CA ARG A 238 21.97 21.48 11.89
C ARG A 238 21.56 20.35 12.84
N GLY A 239 22.08 19.16 12.57
CA GLY A 239 21.97 17.98 13.40
C GLY A 239 22.95 17.97 14.58
N ILE A 240 22.92 16.89 15.29
CA ILE A 240 23.83 16.59 16.39
C ILE A 240 25.05 15.86 15.82
N LYS A 241 26.24 16.39 16.06
CA LYS A 241 27.49 15.74 15.71
C LYS A 241 27.98 14.90 16.89
N TYR A 242 27.92 13.61 16.76
CA TYR A 242 28.42 12.70 17.79
C TYR A 242 29.94 12.57 17.75
N SER A 243 30.54 12.19 18.91
CA SER A 243 31.97 12.07 19.02
C SER A 243 32.54 10.95 18.14
N LYS A 244 33.60 11.27 17.40
CA LYS A 244 34.37 10.33 16.61
C LYS A 244 35.22 9.36 17.46
N ASP A 245 35.48 9.75 18.73
CA ASP A 245 36.22 8.90 19.66
C ASP A 245 35.40 7.76 20.26
N VAL A 246 34.07 7.73 19.99
CA VAL A 246 33.17 6.68 20.42
C VAL A 246 33.00 5.70 19.29
N HIS A 247 33.60 4.51 19.41
CA HIS A 247 33.59 3.50 18.37
C HIS A 247 32.47 2.47 18.60
N MET A 248 31.63 2.23 17.60
CA MET A 248 30.61 1.16 17.65
C MET A 248 31.23 -0.23 17.80
N SER A 249 32.49 -0.42 17.38
CA SER A 249 33.26 -1.66 17.55
C SER A 249 33.37 -2.11 18.99
N ASP A 250 33.33 -1.20 19.98
CA ASP A 250 33.43 -1.55 21.40
C ASP A 250 32.31 -2.47 21.85
N VAL A 251 31.07 -2.19 21.37
CA VAL A 251 29.92 -3.05 21.63
C VAL A 251 29.90 -4.25 20.70
N ILE A 252 30.23 -4.10 19.43
CA ILE A 252 30.23 -5.18 18.43
C ILE A 252 31.11 -6.34 18.92
N ASN A 253 32.27 -6.04 19.48
CA ASN A 253 33.25 -7.04 19.97
C ASN A 253 32.76 -7.80 21.22
N THR A 254 31.77 -7.29 21.96
CA THR A 254 31.20 -7.95 23.16
C THR A 254 29.96 -8.79 22.85
N LEU A 255 29.44 -8.72 21.61
CA LEU A 255 28.26 -9.49 21.23
C LEU A 255 28.54 -11.01 21.27
N PRO A 256 27.60 -11.83 21.74
CA PRO A 256 27.75 -13.29 21.77
C PRO A 256 27.61 -13.95 20.38
N PHE A 257 27.50 -13.16 19.33
CA PHE A 257 27.36 -13.59 17.94
C PHE A 257 28.03 -12.60 16.99
N LYS A 258 28.34 -13.04 15.80
CA LYS A 258 28.91 -12.19 14.73
C LYS A 258 27.80 -11.50 13.94
N LEU A 259 27.98 -10.23 13.62
CA LEU A 259 27.09 -9.50 12.74
C LEU A 259 27.27 -9.96 11.30
N THR A 260 26.19 -9.87 10.51
CA THR A 260 26.23 -10.12 9.06
C THR A 260 26.91 -8.95 8.33
N LYS A 261 27.35 -9.19 7.08
CA LYS A 261 27.93 -8.12 6.26
C LYS A 261 26.95 -6.97 6.03
N ALA A 262 25.66 -7.28 5.83
CA ALA A 262 24.62 -6.28 5.67
C ALA A 262 24.42 -5.43 6.93
N GLN A 263 24.47 -6.05 8.12
CA GLN A 263 24.38 -5.31 9.38
C GLN A 263 25.60 -4.39 9.58
N LEU A 264 26.80 -4.82 9.26
CA LEU A 264 28.01 -4.01 9.33
C LEU A 264 27.97 -2.83 8.36
N ARG A 265 27.54 -3.05 7.11
CA ARG A 265 27.34 -1.98 6.11
C ARG A 265 26.37 -0.93 6.61
N VAL A 266 25.22 -1.36 7.15
CA VAL A 266 24.20 -0.45 7.67
C VAL A 266 24.71 0.33 8.90
N LEU A 267 25.48 -0.29 9.76
CA LEU A 267 26.12 0.40 10.90
C LEU A 267 27.12 1.44 10.43
N GLU A 268 27.87 1.20 9.37
CA GLU A 268 28.78 2.18 8.77
C GLU A 268 28.01 3.36 8.17
N GLU A 269 26.87 3.11 7.50
CA GLU A 269 25.97 4.18 7.01
C GLU A 269 25.46 5.05 8.16
N ILE A 270 24.98 4.44 9.25
CA ILE A 270 24.48 5.13 10.44
C ILE A 270 25.60 5.88 11.15
N ASP A 271 26.79 5.31 11.25
CA ASP A 271 27.95 5.93 11.90
C ASP A 271 28.38 7.19 11.18
N ASN A 272 28.44 7.14 9.85
CA ASN A 272 28.74 8.30 9.01
C ASN A 272 27.69 9.42 9.17
N ASP A 273 26.40 9.07 9.23
CA ASP A 273 25.35 10.07 9.46
C ASP A 273 25.50 10.72 10.84
N MET A 274 25.66 9.92 11.90
CA MET A 274 25.81 10.41 13.27
C MET A 274 27.06 11.28 13.45
N GLU A 275 28.10 11.10 12.66
CA GLU A 275 29.30 11.95 12.67
C GLU A 275 29.18 13.19 11.80
N SER A 276 28.12 13.30 11.00
CA SER A 276 27.85 14.46 10.14
C SER A 276 27.27 15.65 10.92
N GLU A 277 27.20 16.80 10.28
CA GLU A 277 26.53 18.00 10.82
C GLU A 277 25.02 18.05 10.43
N LYS A 278 24.54 17.07 9.66
CA LYS A 278 23.15 16.95 9.25
C LYS A 278 22.41 15.98 10.17
N PRO A 279 21.13 16.24 10.48
CA PRO A 279 20.36 15.30 11.27
C PRO A 279 20.12 14.02 10.49
N MET A 280 20.41 12.86 11.07
CA MET A 280 20.09 11.59 10.48
C MET A 280 18.57 11.37 10.50
N ASN A 281 17.96 11.16 9.34
CA ASN A 281 16.59 10.66 9.19
C ASN A 281 16.62 9.38 8.36
N ARG A 282 16.67 8.20 9.04
CA ARG A 282 16.97 6.94 8.35
C ARG A 282 15.93 5.86 8.61
N LEU A 283 15.48 5.19 7.53
CA LEU A 283 14.63 4.01 7.57
C LEU A 283 15.51 2.76 7.50
N LEU A 284 15.54 1.99 8.57
CA LEU A 284 16.17 0.69 8.64
C LEU A 284 15.16 -0.41 8.29
N GLN A 285 15.31 -0.96 7.11
CA GLN A 285 14.45 -2.00 6.58
C GLN A 285 15.15 -3.36 6.59
N GLY A 286 14.41 -4.40 6.94
CA GLY A 286 14.92 -5.77 6.91
C GLY A 286 13.84 -6.75 7.30
N ASP A 287 14.02 -7.99 6.92
CA ASP A 287 13.08 -9.06 7.20
C ASP A 287 12.88 -9.28 8.72
N VAL A 288 11.82 -10.00 9.07
CA VAL A 288 11.59 -10.44 10.46
C VAL A 288 12.78 -11.27 10.92
N GLY A 289 13.40 -10.84 12.03
CA GLY A 289 14.59 -11.52 12.58
C GLY A 289 15.91 -11.23 11.86
N SER A 290 16.01 -10.23 11.01
CA SER A 290 17.26 -9.76 10.38
C SER A 290 18.20 -9.04 11.35
N GLY A 291 17.77 -8.77 12.59
CA GLY A 291 18.59 -8.14 13.64
C GLY A 291 18.57 -6.62 13.66
N LYS A 292 17.52 -5.97 13.17
CA LYS A 292 17.33 -4.50 13.23
C LYS A 292 17.53 -3.93 14.63
N THR A 293 16.99 -4.62 15.64
CA THR A 293 17.10 -4.19 17.05
C THR A 293 18.55 -4.12 17.53
N VAL A 294 19.43 -5.02 17.09
CA VAL A 294 20.86 -4.98 17.43
C VAL A 294 21.54 -3.75 16.81
N VAL A 295 21.22 -3.41 15.56
CA VAL A 295 21.71 -2.20 14.90
C VAL A 295 21.29 -0.95 15.69
N ALA A 296 20.01 -0.87 16.09
CA ALA A 296 19.50 0.23 16.89
C ALA A 296 20.17 0.33 18.28
N MET A 297 20.48 -0.81 18.92
CA MET A 297 21.22 -0.84 20.21
C MET A 297 22.64 -0.29 20.06
N ILE A 298 23.33 -0.62 18.99
CA ILE A 298 24.71 -0.15 18.74
C ILE A 298 24.70 1.37 18.44
N ALA A 299 23.73 1.86 17.66
CA ALA A 299 23.53 3.29 17.44
C ALA A 299 23.19 4.02 18.75
N ALA A 300 22.33 3.44 19.59
CA ALA A 300 22.00 4.00 20.92
C ALA A 300 23.23 4.07 21.84
N TYR A 301 24.13 3.08 21.81
CA TYR A 301 25.39 3.10 22.52
C TYR A 301 26.24 4.32 22.12
N LYS A 302 26.42 4.55 20.82
CA LYS A 302 27.20 5.71 20.33
C LYS A 302 26.58 7.04 20.82
N ALA A 303 25.26 7.17 20.73
CA ALA A 303 24.56 8.36 21.19
C ALA A 303 24.77 8.61 22.70
N VAL A 304 24.62 7.59 23.54
CA VAL A 304 24.76 7.72 25.00
C VAL A 304 26.22 8.05 25.37
N LYS A 305 27.19 7.36 24.78
CA LYS A 305 28.62 7.63 25.04
C LYS A 305 29.08 8.98 24.55
N SER A 306 28.37 9.56 23.60
CA SER A 306 28.58 10.95 23.16
C SER A 306 27.83 11.99 24.03
N GLY A 307 27.17 11.57 25.12
CA GLY A 307 26.56 12.46 26.10
C GLY A 307 25.10 12.80 25.86
N TYR A 308 24.41 12.04 25.00
CA TYR A 308 23.00 12.25 24.66
C TYR A 308 22.10 11.14 25.20
N GLN A 309 20.84 11.47 25.45
CA GLN A 309 19.82 10.49 25.80
C GLN A 309 19.17 9.90 24.53
N VAL A 310 18.60 8.71 24.66
CA VAL A 310 17.93 8.00 23.57
C VAL A 310 16.49 7.67 23.92
N ALA A 311 15.56 7.93 23.01
CA ALA A 311 14.17 7.49 23.08
C ALA A 311 13.94 6.30 22.17
N VAL A 312 13.39 5.19 22.69
CA VAL A 312 13.04 3.99 21.89
C VAL A 312 11.54 3.73 22.00
N MET A 313 10.83 3.88 20.91
CA MET A 313 9.40 3.71 20.84
C MET A 313 9.02 2.36 20.25
N ALA A 314 8.23 1.57 21.00
CA ALA A 314 7.68 0.30 20.58
C ALA A 314 6.14 0.36 20.47
N PRO A 315 5.52 -0.39 19.56
CA PRO A 315 4.07 -0.33 19.34
C PRO A 315 3.25 -0.92 20.48
N THR A 316 3.82 -1.82 21.31
CA THR A 316 3.13 -2.48 22.39
C THR A 316 3.98 -2.60 23.65
N THR A 317 3.33 -2.76 24.82
CA THR A 317 3.99 -2.95 26.11
C THR A 317 4.90 -4.19 26.10
N ILE A 318 4.47 -5.27 25.47
CA ILE A 318 5.23 -6.52 25.41
C ILE A 318 6.55 -6.30 24.64
N LEU A 319 6.50 -5.63 23.50
CA LEU A 319 7.71 -5.29 22.74
C LEU A 319 8.61 -4.31 23.50
N ALA A 320 8.04 -3.30 24.17
CA ALA A 320 8.81 -2.39 24.99
C ALA A 320 9.55 -3.13 26.11
N THR A 321 8.88 -4.09 26.76
CA THR A 321 9.47 -4.97 27.79
C THR A 321 10.54 -5.90 27.20
N GLN A 322 10.33 -6.42 26.00
CA GLN A 322 11.36 -7.21 25.30
C GLN A 322 12.57 -6.37 24.94
N HIS A 323 12.36 -5.16 24.44
CA HIS A 323 13.45 -4.23 24.12
C HIS A 323 14.27 -3.86 25.35
N ILE A 324 13.65 -3.49 26.49
CA ILE A 324 14.44 -3.13 27.66
C ILE A 324 15.30 -4.28 28.16
N ASN A 325 14.79 -5.51 28.15
CA ASN A 325 15.57 -6.69 28.53
C ASN A 325 16.77 -6.92 27.60
N ASN A 326 16.59 -6.75 26.30
CA ASN A 326 17.65 -6.90 25.31
C ASN A 326 18.69 -5.78 25.43
N PHE A 327 18.25 -4.53 25.61
CA PHE A 327 19.12 -3.37 25.78
C PHE A 327 19.94 -3.49 27.06
N ASN A 328 19.32 -3.82 28.20
CA ASN A 328 20.05 -4.04 29.45
C ASN A 328 21.09 -5.14 29.31
N LYS A 329 20.74 -6.30 28.73
CA LYS A 329 21.67 -7.41 28.57
C LYS A 329 22.95 -7.03 27.84
N ILE A 330 22.87 -6.14 26.87
CA ILE A 330 24.02 -5.74 26.03
C ILE A 330 24.71 -4.47 26.53
N LEU A 331 23.93 -3.50 27.03
CA LEU A 331 24.46 -2.15 27.32
C LEU A 331 24.74 -1.89 28.81
N GLU A 332 24.17 -2.67 29.73
CA GLU A 332 24.46 -2.55 31.17
C GLU A 332 25.95 -2.68 31.50
N PRO A 333 26.72 -3.60 30.86
CA PRO A 333 28.18 -3.71 31.11
C PRO A 333 28.94 -2.42 30.78
N PHE A 334 28.39 -1.56 29.95
CA PHE A 334 28.97 -0.25 29.61
C PHE A 334 28.48 0.88 30.54
N GLY A 335 27.71 0.54 31.61
CA GLY A 335 27.18 1.52 32.56
C GLY A 335 26.00 2.34 32.03
N ILE A 336 25.33 1.89 30.96
CA ILE A 336 24.18 2.57 30.35
C ILE A 336 22.90 2.15 31.08
N ARG A 337 22.11 3.13 31.54
CA ARG A 337 20.92 2.94 32.34
C ARG A 337 19.66 3.07 31.49
N CYS A 338 18.90 1.98 31.38
CA CYS A 338 17.64 1.98 30.65
C CYS A 338 16.43 2.14 31.58
N GLY A 339 15.42 2.86 31.14
CA GLY A 339 14.12 3.03 31.80
C GLY A 339 12.98 2.55 30.93
N LEU A 340 11.90 2.00 31.54
CA LEU A 340 10.71 1.53 30.84
C LEU A 340 9.50 2.40 31.18
N LEU A 341 8.87 3.01 30.17
CA LEU A 341 7.65 3.81 30.33
C LEU A 341 6.47 3.15 29.62
N VAL A 342 5.63 2.48 30.40
CA VAL A 342 4.45 1.75 29.93
C VAL A 342 3.21 2.12 30.75
N SER A 343 2.03 1.83 30.21
CA SER A 343 0.74 2.18 30.84
C SER A 343 0.47 1.45 32.17
N SER A 344 1.14 0.32 32.41
CA SER A 344 0.98 -0.46 33.65
C SER A 344 1.70 0.14 34.85
N LEU A 345 2.58 1.14 34.69
CA LEU A 345 3.25 1.81 35.79
C LEU A 345 2.26 2.60 36.65
N THR A 346 2.44 2.50 38.00
CA THR A 346 1.69 3.34 38.94
C THR A 346 2.09 4.81 38.78
N ARG A 347 1.20 5.73 39.17
CA ARG A 347 1.46 7.19 39.07
C ARG A 347 2.75 7.58 39.80
N LYS A 348 3.05 6.96 40.96
CA LYS A 348 4.27 7.19 41.72
C LYS A 348 5.52 6.74 40.97
N GLN A 349 5.50 5.52 40.43
CA GLN A 349 6.62 4.96 39.66
C GLN A 349 6.89 5.79 38.42
N LYS A 350 5.83 6.22 37.71
CA LYS A 350 5.95 7.11 36.55
C LYS A 350 6.58 8.45 36.93
N GLY A 351 6.16 9.07 38.07
CA GLY A 351 6.75 10.33 38.52
C GLY A 351 8.25 10.20 38.80
N ILE A 352 8.69 9.19 39.52
CA ILE A 352 10.11 8.94 39.81
C ILE A 352 10.91 8.69 38.54
N LEU A 353 10.36 7.92 37.57
CA LEU A 353 11.00 7.64 36.30
C LEU A 353 11.23 8.93 35.48
N LEU A 354 10.20 9.78 35.40
CA LEU A 354 10.26 11.03 34.64
C LEU A 354 11.22 12.05 35.29
N GLU A 355 11.28 12.11 36.61
CA GLU A 355 12.25 12.94 37.31
C GLU A 355 13.69 12.49 37.05
N LYS A 356 13.96 11.19 37.12
CA LYS A 356 15.26 10.61 36.76
C LYS A 356 15.66 10.88 35.31
N LEU A 357 14.70 10.80 34.38
CA LEU A 357 14.92 11.12 32.98
C LEU A 357 15.35 12.59 32.80
N LYS A 358 14.61 13.50 33.39
CA LYS A 358 14.87 14.94 33.33
C LYS A 358 16.22 15.32 33.95
N ASN A 359 16.64 14.63 35.00
CA ASN A 359 17.93 14.82 35.63
C ASN A 359 19.11 14.20 34.86
N GLY A 360 18.83 13.33 33.87
CA GLY A 360 19.86 12.61 33.11
C GLY A 360 20.40 11.38 33.85
N GLU A 361 19.63 10.82 34.79
CA GLU A 361 19.96 9.57 35.48
C GLU A 361 19.52 8.33 34.68
N ILE A 362 18.72 8.52 33.63
CA ILE A 362 18.32 7.51 32.65
C ILE A 362 18.89 7.94 31.31
N ASP A 363 19.62 7.05 30.67
CA ASP A 363 20.32 7.31 29.41
C ASP A 363 19.43 6.88 28.23
N ILE A 364 18.68 5.77 28.33
CA ILE A 364 17.78 5.28 27.32
C ILE A 364 16.38 5.07 27.90
N LEU A 365 15.37 5.76 27.36
CA LEU A 365 13.98 5.55 27.72
C LEU A 365 13.25 4.75 26.66
N ILE A 366 12.77 3.56 27.03
CA ILE A 366 12.02 2.67 26.17
C ILE A 366 10.54 2.71 26.57
N GLY A 367 9.62 2.85 25.62
CA GLY A 367 8.19 2.89 25.95
C GLY A 367 7.29 2.79 24.73
N THR A 368 5.99 2.94 25.01
CA THR A 368 4.96 2.98 23.97
C THR A 368 4.56 4.43 23.66
N HIS A 369 3.34 4.67 23.16
CA HIS A 369 2.78 6.01 22.95
C HIS A 369 2.88 6.94 24.17
N ALA A 370 3.13 6.39 25.37
CA ALA A 370 3.35 7.17 26.57
C ALA A 370 4.54 8.14 26.45
N LEU A 371 5.52 7.85 25.56
CA LEU A 371 6.65 8.73 25.24
C LEU A 371 6.23 10.05 24.58
N LEU A 372 5.07 10.07 23.89
CA LEU A 372 4.55 11.25 23.20
C LEU A 372 3.94 12.29 24.14
N GLN A 373 3.64 11.91 25.38
CA GLN A 373 2.99 12.79 26.34
C GLN A 373 3.86 14.02 26.64
N GLU A 374 3.25 15.19 26.77
CA GLU A 374 3.94 16.46 27.02
C GLU A 374 4.82 16.45 28.29
N ASN A 375 4.40 15.73 29.31
CA ASN A 375 5.12 15.62 30.58
C ASN A 375 6.37 14.74 30.54
N VAL A 376 6.72 14.16 29.40
CA VAL A 376 7.97 13.41 29.20
C VAL A 376 9.02 14.38 28.70
N GLU A 377 9.90 14.84 29.59
CA GLU A 377 10.97 15.78 29.30
C GLU A 377 12.32 15.07 29.41
N PHE A 378 13.11 15.15 28.33
CA PHE A 378 14.51 14.69 28.31
C PHE A 378 15.43 15.84 28.69
N LYS A 379 16.56 15.53 29.32
CA LYS A 379 17.60 16.51 29.55
C LYS A 379 18.31 16.91 28.23
N ASN A 380 18.63 15.92 27.40
CA ASN A 380 19.35 16.12 26.13
C ASN A 380 19.14 14.91 25.21
N VAL A 381 17.97 14.79 24.59
CA VAL A 381 17.71 13.68 23.65
C VAL A 381 18.43 13.92 22.33
N GLY A 382 19.22 12.94 21.88
CA GLY A 382 19.99 12.99 20.64
C GLY A 382 19.55 11.98 19.60
N LEU A 383 19.01 10.82 20.02
CA LEU A 383 18.57 9.80 19.09
C LEU A 383 17.15 9.33 19.45
N VAL A 384 16.31 9.24 18.43
CA VAL A 384 14.95 8.68 18.50
C VAL A 384 14.88 7.43 17.63
N VAL A 385 14.59 6.29 18.24
CA VAL A 385 14.36 5.02 17.54
C VAL A 385 12.88 4.69 17.57
N THR A 386 12.28 4.39 16.41
CA THR A 386 10.87 3.94 16.33
C THR A 386 10.80 2.56 15.69
N ASP A 387 10.16 1.61 16.36
CA ASP A 387 9.96 0.25 15.85
C ASP A 387 8.56 0.10 15.25
N GLU A 388 8.44 -0.64 14.12
CA GLU A 388 7.19 -0.91 13.39
C GLU A 388 6.41 0.35 12.97
N GLN A 389 7.04 1.16 12.12
CA GLN A 389 6.54 2.47 11.68
C GLN A 389 5.11 2.49 11.14
N HIS A 390 4.63 1.43 10.48
CA HIS A 390 3.28 1.40 9.88
C HIS A 390 2.15 1.64 10.90
N ARG A 391 2.46 1.60 12.21
CA ARG A 391 1.53 1.93 13.31
C ARG A 391 1.69 3.34 13.87
N PHE A 392 2.68 4.12 13.37
CA PHE A 392 2.98 5.48 13.84
C PHE A 392 2.99 6.46 12.67
N GLY A 393 2.12 7.46 12.69
CA GLY A 393 2.06 8.50 11.65
C GLY A 393 3.23 9.51 11.71
N VAL A 394 3.41 10.28 10.64
CA VAL A 394 4.40 11.37 10.51
C VAL A 394 4.30 12.35 11.70
N LYS A 395 3.07 12.72 12.11
CA LYS A 395 2.82 13.63 13.25
C LYS A 395 3.41 13.13 14.57
N GLN A 396 3.44 11.83 14.80
CA GLN A 396 3.96 11.27 16.05
C GLN A 396 5.49 11.30 16.10
N ARG A 397 6.15 11.14 14.96
CA ARG A 397 7.62 11.31 14.84
C ARG A 397 8.02 12.76 15.14
N SER A 398 7.31 13.71 14.55
CA SER A 398 7.54 15.14 14.76
C SER A 398 7.40 15.54 16.24
N VAL A 399 6.44 14.97 16.97
CA VAL A 399 6.24 15.22 18.40
C VAL A 399 7.44 14.76 19.23
N ILE A 400 8.02 13.57 18.95
CA ILE A 400 9.18 13.08 19.71
C ILE A 400 10.45 13.85 19.28
N ALA A 401 10.64 14.08 17.99
CA ALA A 401 11.74 14.88 17.49
C ALA A 401 11.72 16.30 18.08
N GLY A 402 10.54 16.88 18.26
CA GLY A 402 10.36 18.18 18.92
C GLY A 402 10.75 18.24 20.40
N LYS A 403 11.04 17.08 21.06
CA LYS A 403 11.51 17.03 22.45
C LYS A 403 13.03 17.29 22.59
N GLY A 404 13.76 17.41 21.48
CA GLY A 404 15.18 17.68 21.43
C GLY A 404 15.53 18.82 20.47
N LYS A 405 16.82 19.15 20.38
CA LYS A 405 17.34 20.08 19.37
C LYS A 405 17.77 19.28 18.14
N ASN A 406 16.82 19.01 17.25
CA ASN A 406 17.03 18.25 16.01
C ASN A 406 17.71 16.88 16.25
N PRO A 407 17.10 15.99 17.04
CA PRO A 407 17.67 14.68 17.30
C PRO A 407 17.67 13.82 16.02
N ASP A 408 18.59 12.90 15.92
CA ASP A 408 18.61 11.89 14.91
C ASP A 408 17.38 10.95 15.03
N VAL A 409 16.85 10.52 13.90
CA VAL A 409 15.68 9.64 13.83
C VAL A 409 16.04 8.35 13.08
N LEU A 410 15.94 7.23 13.76
CA LEU A 410 16.09 5.89 13.19
C LEU A 410 14.75 5.15 13.24
N VAL A 411 14.16 4.92 12.09
CA VAL A 411 12.89 4.24 11.95
C VAL A 411 13.15 2.79 11.52
N MET A 412 12.53 1.83 12.19
CA MET A 412 12.66 0.41 11.85
C MET A 412 11.34 -0.14 11.30
N THR A 413 11.41 -0.98 10.27
CA THR A 413 10.25 -1.74 9.78
C THR A 413 10.61 -3.19 9.49
N ALA A 414 9.74 -4.11 9.89
CA ALA A 414 9.84 -5.53 9.56
C ALA A 414 9.06 -5.91 8.29
N THR A 415 8.30 -4.96 7.72
CA THR A 415 7.69 -5.16 6.41
C THR A 415 8.72 -4.86 5.34
N PRO A 416 9.17 -5.85 4.55
CA PRO A 416 9.96 -5.55 3.38
C PRO A 416 9.08 -4.79 2.38
N ILE A 417 9.41 -3.53 2.16
CA ILE A 417 8.79 -2.70 1.12
C ILE A 417 9.80 -2.60 0.00
N PRO A 418 9.45 -2.86 -1.26
CA PRO A 418 10.36 -2.66 -2.37
C PRO A 418 11.01 -1.27 -2.31
N ARG A 419 12.33 -1.21 -2.50
CA ARG A 419 13.12 0.03 -2.34
C ARG A 419 12.53 1.22 -3.12
N THR A 420 12.03 0.94 -4.32
CA THR A 420 11.38 1.94 -5.17
C THR A 420 10.14 2.57 -4.55
N LEU A 421 9.33 1.77 -3.86
CA LEU A 421 8.16 2.28 -3.14
C LEU A 421 8.54 2.98 -1.85
N ALA A 422 9.54 2.47 -1.14
CA ALA A 422 9.99 3.06 0.12
C ALA A 422 10.45 4.51 -0.08
N ILE A 423 11.10 4.84 -1.20
CA ILE A 423 11.51 6.21 -1.53
C ILE A 423 10.32 7.15 -1.75
N ILE A 424 9.19 6.67 -2.29
CA ILE A 424 8.00 7.51 -2.45
C ILE A 424 7.24 7.69 -1.15
N VAL A 425 7.08 6.59 -0.42
CA VAL A 425 6.29 6.56 0.83
C VAL A 425 7.01 7.29 1.95
N TYR A 426 8.35 7.26 1.93
CA TYR A 426 9.23 7.77 2.97
C TYR A 426 10.33 8.66 2.39
N GLY A 427 9.99 9.50 1.41
CA GLY A 427 10.94 10.32 0.65
C GLY A 427 11.78 11.29 1.48
N ASP A 428 11.38 11.52 2.74
CA ASP A 428 12.09 12.28 3.76
C ASP A 428 13.19 11.46 4.49
N LEU A 429 13.23 10.12 4.28
CA LEU A 429 14.16 9.23 4.98
C LEU A 429 15.21 8.62 4.04
N ASP A 430 16.44 8.52 4.52
CA ASP A 430 17.46 7.66 3.91
C ASP A 430 17.15 6.19 4.19
N ILE A 431 17.42 5.32 3.22
CA ILE A 431 17.02 3.91 3.32
C ILE A 431 18.23 3.03 3.47
N SER A 432 18.30 2.29 4.58
CA SER A 432 19.25 1.20 4.82
C SER A 432 18.53 -0.14 4.83
N ILE A 433 19.08 -1.12 4.11
CA ILE A 433 18.47 -2.44 3.95
C ILE A 433 19.37 -3.50 4.54
N ILE A 434 18.84 -4.32 5.46
CA ILE A 434 19.45 -5.57 5.89
C ILE A 434 18.84 -6.70 5.04
N ASP A 435 19.54 -7.06 4.00
CA ASP A 435 19.17 -8.08 3.00
C ASP A 435 19.74 -9.47 3.32
N GLU A 436 20.33 -9.65 4.49
CA GLU A 436 20.85 -10.93 4.98
C GLU A 436 20.18 -11.32 6.29
N LEU A 437 19.91 -12.63 6.46
CA LEU A 437 19.49 -13.20 7.73
C LEU A 437 20.69 -13.72 8.52
N PRO A 438 20.64 -13.67 9.87
CA PRO A 438 21.69 -14.25 10.70
C PRO A 438 21.91 -15.75 10.39
N PRO A 439 23.17 -16.25 10.41
CA PRO A 439 23.50 -17.60 9.94
C PRO A 439 22.86 -18.72 10.75
N ASN A 440 22.42 -18.46 11.98
CA ASN A 440 21.81 -19.45 12.87
C ASN A 440 20.30 -19.62 12.66
N ARG A 441 19.68 -18.87 11.74
CA ARG A 441 18.24 -19.00 11.49
C ARG A 441 17.98 -20.21 10.60
N LYS A 442 17.14 -21.13 11.11
CA LYS A 442 16.75 -22.34 10.37
C LYS A 442 15.67 -22.01 9.34
N LYS A 443 15.74 -22.70 8.21
CA LYS A 443 14.73 -22.63 7.17
C LYS A 443 13.37 -23.11 7.68
N ILE A 444 12.29 -22.39 7.30
CA ILE A 444 10.91 -22.73 7.67
C ILE A 444 10.27 -23.49 6.50
N ASP A 445 9.97 -24.78 6.71
CA ASP A 445 9.26 -25.56 5.70
C ASP A 445 7.84 -25.04 5.52
N THR A 446 7.60 -24.37 4.40
CA THR A 446 6.30 -23.78 4.09
C THR A 446 5.53 -24.68 3.12
N ILE A 447 4.32 -25.09 3.49
CA ILE A 447 3.47 -26.01 2.73
C ILE A 447 2.10 -25.38 2.53
N ALA A 448 1.60 -25.40 1.29
CA ALA A 448 0.25 -24.96 0.97
C ALA A 448 -0.66 -26.19 0.69
N VAL A 449 -1.77 -26.28 1.40
CA VAL A 449 -2.64 -27.45 1.37
C VAL A 449 -4.11 -27.07 1.25
N LYS A 450 -4.90 -27.99 0.71
CA LYS A 450 -6.35 -27.87 0.63
C LYS A 450 -7.00 -28.37 1.94
N GLU A 451 -8.26 -28.04 2.13
CA GLU A 451 -9.08 -28.35 3.32
C GLU A 451 -9.16 -29.87 3.64
N ASN A 452 -9.07 -30.72 2.62
CA ASN A 452 -9.09 -32.17 2.77
C ASN A 452 -7.90 -32.77 3.55
N MET A 453 -6.88 -31.96 3.89
CA MET A 453 -5.71 -32.37 4.66
C MET A 453 -5.83 -32.04 6.15
N THR A 454 -6.96 -31.51 6.61
CA THR A 454 -7.18 -31.02 8.00
C THR A 454 -6.83 -32.06 9.05
N ASP A 455 -7.29 -33.31 8.91
CA ASP A 455 -7.05 -34.37 9.89
C ASP A 455 -5.55 -34.70 10.02
N ARG A 456 -4.80 -34.69 8.91
CA ARG A 456 -3.34 -34.90 8.93
C ARG A 456 -2.61 -33.76 9.63
N ILE A 457 -3.07 -32.53 9.44
CA ILE A 457 -2.52 -31.36 10.12
C ILE A 457 -2.76 -31.45 11.62
N ILE A 458 -3.97 -31.80 12.03
CA ILE A 458 -4.30 -31.98 13.44
C ILE A 458 -3.41 -33.05 14.10
N GLN A 459 -3.24 -34.19 13.45
CA GLN A 459 -2.34 -35.25 13.96
C GLN A 459 -0.87 -34.78 14.04
N PHE A 460 -0.44 -33.99 13.05
CA PHE A 460 0.91 -33.42 13.04
C PHE A 460 1.11 -32.42 14.19
N ILE A 461 0.13 -31.55 14.48
CA ILE A 461 0.17 -30.64 15.63
C ILE A 461 0.24 -31.43 16.92
N LYS A 462 -0.66 -32.43 17.13
CA LYS A 462 -0.72 -33.27 18.35
C LYS A 462 0.64 -33.91 18.59
N LYS A 463 1.23 -34.55 17.58
CA LYS A 463 2.55 -35.19 17.69
C LYS A 463 3.63 -34.23 18.19
N ASN A 464 3.70 -33.01 17.62
CA ASN A 464 4.70 -32.03 18.02
C ASN A 464 4.45 -31.48 19.43
N VAL A 465 3.18 -31.29 19.80
CA VAL A 465 2.81 -30.85 21.17
C VAL A 465 3.14 -31.93 22.19
N ASP A 466 2.92 -33.19 21.87
CA ASP A 466 3.31 -34.33 22.73
C ASP A 466 4.85 -34.40 22.91
N GLU A 467 5.63 -33.92 21.93
CA GLU A 467 7.07 -33.75 22.03
C GLU A 467 7.48 -32.49 22.83
N GLY A 468 6.53 -31.76 23.41
CA GLY A 468 6.74 -30.54 24.21
C GLY A 468 6.90 -29.25 23.37
N ARG A 469 6.49 -29.25 22.11
CA ARG A 469 6.51 -28.06 21.26
C ARG A 469 5.21 -27.26 21.36
N GLN A 470 5.24 -26.07 20.79
CA GLN A 470 4.06 -25.19 20.78
C GLN A 470 3.65 -24.86 19.34
N ALA A 471 2.35 -24.62 19.16
CA ALA A 471 1.77 -24.32 17.85
C ALA A 471 0.92 -23.04 17.88
N TYR A 472 0.99 -22.30 16.78
CA TYR A 472 0.06 -21.24 16.46
C TYR A 472 -0.97 -21.72 15.44
N ILE A 473 -2.24 -21.38 15.64
CA ILE A 473 -3.31 -21.51 14.65
C ILE A 473 -3.89 -20.13 14.43
N VAL A 474 -3.74 -19.57 13.22
CA VAL A 474 -4.20 -18.23 12.88
C VAL A 474 -5.42 -18.32 12.00
N CYS A 475 -6.50 -17.66 12.43
CA CYS A 475 -7.74 -17.51 11.68
C CYS A 475 -7.86 -16.09 11.13
N PRO A 476 -8.40 -15.88 9.92
CA PRO A 476 -8.58 -14.54 9.36
C PRO A 476 -9.56 -13.74 10.20
N PHE A 477 -9.28 -12.43 10.36
CA PHE A 477 -10.24 -11.49 10.92
C PHE A 477 -11.26 -11.13 9.82
N VAL A 478 -12.53 -11.08 10.17
CA VAL A 478 -13.60 -10.63 9.25
C VAL A 478 -13.99 -9.22 9.67
N ASP A 479 -13.88 -8.26 8.74
CA ASP A 479 -14.29 -6.87 8.97
C ASP A 479 -15.79 -6.77 9.25
N GLU A 480 -16.21 -5.83 10.11
CA GLU A 480 -17.60 -5.61 10.51
C GLU A 480 -18.56 -5.27 9.33
N ASN A 481 -18.02 -4.99 8.16
CA ASN A 481 -18.78 -4.65 6.94
C ASN A 481 -19.06 -5.83 6.02
N GLU A 482 -18.44 -7.00 6.24
CA GLU A 482 -18.82 -8.25 5.56
C GLU A 482 -19.78 -9.01 6.49
N GLU A 483 -20.90 -9.44 5.95
CA GLU A 483 -22.08 -9.99 6.59
C GLU A 483 -21.86 -10.72 7.92
N MET A 484 -22.65 -10.39 8.95
CA MET A 484 -22.59 -10.92 10.33
C MET A 484 -22.49 -12.46 10.47
N MET A 485 -22.65 -13.21 9.38
CA MET A 485 -22.51 -14.66 9.34
C MET A 485 -21.05 -15.15 9.46
N ASP A 486 -20.08 -14.41 8.94
CA ASP A 486 -18.68 -14.88 8.87
C ASP A 486 -17.88 -14.71 10.19
N VAL A 487 -18.18 -13.67 10.98
CA VAL A 487 -17.52 -13.47 12.31
C VAL A 487 -17.84 -14.60 13.27
N LYS A 488 -19.11 -15.02 13.30
CA LYS A 488 -19.55 -16.15 14.14
C LYS A 488 -18.92 -17.48 13.71
N SER A 489 -18.52 -17.63 12.46
CA SER A 489 -17.90 -18.87 11.97
C SER A 489 -16.45 -19.02 12.43
N VAL A 490 -15.69 -17.92 12.51
CA VAL A 490 -14.28 -17.93 13.01
C VAL A 490 -14.22 -18.16 14.51
N GLU A 491 -15.08 -17.48 15.27
CA GLU A 491 -15.19 -17.73 16.72
C GLU A 491 -15.59 -19.19 17.00
N LYS A 492 -16.58 -19.72 16.28
CA LYS A 492 -16.98 -21.13 16.36
C LYS A 492 -15.87 -22.10 15.98
N LEU A 493 -15.07 -21.80 14.96
CA LEU A 493 -13.94 -22.63 14.56
C LEU A 493 -12.87 -22.68 15.69
N ALA A 494 -12.57 -21.53 16.29
CA ALA A 494 -11.63 -21.45 17.39
C ALA A 494 -12.15 -22.21 18.64
N GLU A 495 -13.44 -22.08 18.96
CA GLU A 495 -14.08 -22.82 20.04
C GLU A 495 -14.12 -24.32 19.77
N ASN A 496 -14.41 -24.74 18.55
CA ASN A 496 -14.37 -26.14 18.15
C ASN A 496 -12.96 -26.73 18.30
N TYR A 497 -11.94 -26.02 17.84
CA TYR A 497 -10.56 -26.44 18.04
C TYR A 497 -10.20 -26.56 19.53
N LYS A 498 -10.60 -25.60 20.37
CA LYS A 498 -10.32 -25.63 21.81
C LYS A 498 -11.09 -26.76 22.52
N ASN A 499 -12.38 -26.87 22.26
CA ASN A 499 -13.29 -27.71 23.10
C ASN A 499 -13.45 -29.15 22.58
N GLU A 500 -13.22 -29.40 21.30
CA GLU A 500 -13.42 -30.71 20.65
C GLU A 500 -12.12 -31.32 20.14
N VAL A 501 -11.38 -30.60 19.28
CA VAL A 501 -10.22 -31.14 18.55
C VAL A 501 -9.00 -31.32 19.45
N PHE A 502 -8.72 -30.31 20.27
CA PHE A 502 -7.54 -30.23 21.14
C PHE A 502 -7.92 -30.18 22.65
N LYS A 503 -9.06 -30.76 23.02
CA LYS A 503 -9.59 -30.74 24.40
C LYS A 503 -8.63 -31.27 25.47
N ASP A 504 -7.71 -32.16 25.09
CA ASP A 504 -6.74 -32.79 25.98
C ASP A 504 -5.44 -31.99 26.10
N TYR A 505 -5.36 -30.81 25.48
CA TYR A 505 -4.19 -29.94 25.48
C TYR A 505 -4.52 -28.56 26.08
N ASN A 506 -3.48 -27.86 26.52
CA ASN A 506 -3.62 -26.49 27.02
C ASN A 506 -3.76 -25.52 25.84
N VAL A 507 -4.99 -25.17 25.49
CA VAL A 507 -5.33 -24.30 24.36
C VAL A 507 -5.91 -23.00 24.87
N GLU A 508 -5.43 -21.87 24.34
CA GLU A 508 -6.02 -20.56 24.59
C GLU A 508 -6.34 -19.82 23.27
N ILE A 509 -7.32 -18.92 23.37
CA ILE A 509 -7.77 -18.10 22.22
C ILE A 509 -7.37 -16.65 22.47
N LEU A 510 -6.72 -16.03 21.47
CA LEU A 510 -6.31 -14.63 21.48
C LEU A 510 -7.01 -13.87 20.36
N HIS A 511 -7.83 -12.87 20.69
CA HIS A 511 -8.58 -12.10 19.70
C HIS A 511 -8.62 -10.60 20.01
N GLY A 512 -8.98 -9.79 19.01
CA GLY A 512 -8.95 -8.32 19.06
C GLY A 512 -9.78 -7.69 20.18
N LYS A 513 -10.91 -8.30 20.54
CA LYS A 513 -11.87 -7.78 21.55
C LYS A 513 -11.42 -7.98 23.01
N MET A 514 -10.39 -8.78 23.28
CA MET A 514 -9.87 -8.98 24.64
C MET A 514 -9.26 -7.69 25.20
N LYS A 515 -9.37 -7.52 26.52
CA LYS A 515 -8.70 -6.41 27.23
C LYS A 515 -7.18 -6.53 27.09
N PRO A 516 -6.45 -5.41 27.01
CA PRO A 516 -4.99 -5.45 26.87
C PRO A 516 -4.26 -6.30 27.90
N LYS A 517 -4.67 -6.24 29.16
CA LYS A 517 -4.10 -7.08 30.25
C LYS A 517 -4.29 -8.58 30.02
N ASP A 518 -5.46 -8.97 29.53
CA ASP A 518 -5.76 -10.39 29.30
C ASP A 518 -4.94 -10.92 28.12
N LYS A 519 -4.75 -10.09 27.07
CA LYS A 519 -3.86 -10.40 25.94
C LYS A 519 -2.41 -10.57 26.39
N GLU A 520 -1.92 -9.66 27.24
CA GLU A 520 -0.57 -9.71 27.78
C GLU A 520 -0.37 -11.00 28.62
N GLN A 521 -1.35 -11.36 29.46
CA GLN A 521 -1.29 -12.57 30.28
C GLN A 521 -1.25 -13.83 29.40
N VAL A 522 -2.14 -13.97 28.42
CA VAL A 522 -2.17 -15.13 27.51
C VAL A 522 -0.84 -15.26 26.74
N MET A 523 -0.28 -14.16 26.26
CA MET A 523 1.01 -14.19 25.57
C MET A 523 2.18 -14.56 26.51
N GLN A 524 2.15 -14.10 27.75
CA GLN A 524 3.14 -14.46 28.75
C GLN A 524 3.05 -15.95 29.11
N ASP A 525 1.84 -16.48 29.34
CA ASP A 525 1.62 -17.89 29.63
C ASP A 525 2.03 -18.79 28.45
N PHE A 526 1.81 -18.32 27.21
CA PHE A 526 2.30 -19.02 26.00
C PHE A 526 3.83 -19.01 25.93
N LYS A 527 4.48 -17.89 26.23
CA LYS A 527 5.94 -17.78 26.26
C LYS A 527 6.56 -18.65 27.34
N GLU A 528 5.89 -18.80 28.49
CA GLU A 528 6.30 -19.64 29.60
C GLU A 528 5.97 -21.14 29.42
N ASN A 529 5.49 -21.53 28.23
CA ASN A 529 5.10 -22.90 27.86
C ASN A 529 3.96 -23.48 28.74
N LYS A 530 3.12 -22.63 29.34
CA LYS A 530 1.89 -23.05 30.04
C LYS A 530 0.76 -23.36 29.05
N ILE A 531 0.79 -22.75 27.87
CA ILE A 531 -0.15 -22.93 26.78
C ILE A 531 0.60 -23.65 25.66
N SER A 532 0.06 -24.78 25.20
CA SER A 532 0.68 -25.57 24.12
C SER A 532 0.24 -25.14 22.73
N ILE A 533 -1.02 -24.70 22.58
CA ILE A 533 -1.61 -24.28 21.30
C ILE A 533 -2.27 -22.91 21.50
N LEU A 534 -1.84 -21.93 20.74
CA LEU A 534 -2.44 -20.61 20.73
C LEU A 534 -3.25 -20.40 19.44
N ILE A 535 -4.57 -20.30 19.58
CA ILE A 535 -5.47 -19.97 18.46
C ILE A 535 -5.65 -18.46 18.46
N SER A 536 -5.38 -17.80 17.34
CA SER A 536 -5.47 -16.35 17.27
C SER A 536 -6.10 -15.87 16.00
N THR A 537 -6.72 -14.69 16.08
CA THR A 537 -6.96 -13.84 14.91
C THR A 537 -5.68 -13.08 14.58
N THR A 538 -5.71 -12.13 13.63
CA THR A 538 -4.55 -11.35 13.14
C THR A 538 -3.70 -10.63 14.21
N VAL A 539 -4.07 -10.70 15.49
CA VAL A 539 -3.39 -10.01 16.60
C VAL A 539 -1.96 -10.51 16.87
N ILE A 540 -1.56 -11.69 16.33
CA ILE A 540 -0.18 -12.22 16.48
C ILE A 540 0.86 -11.43 15.63
N GLU A 541 0.45 -10.45 14.86
CA GLU A 541 1.38 -9.59 14.10
C GLU A 541 2.38 -8.86 15.01
N VAL A 542 2.15 -8.82 16.34
CA VAL A 542 3.00 -8.13 17.30
C VAL A 542 4.12 -9.03 17.82
N GLY A 543 5.29 -8.74 17.46
CA GLY A 543 6.67 -9.14 17.66
C GLY A 543 7.12 -9.99 18.87
N VAL A 544 6.26 -10.75 19.52
CA VAL A 544 6.66 -11.60 20.66
C VAL A 544 7.46 -12.81 20.19
N ASP A 545 8.63 -13.00 20.77
CA ASP A 545 9.51 -14.12 20.49
C ASP A 545 9.19 -15.32 21.38
N VAL A 546 8.78 -16.45 20.76
CA VAL A 546 8.52 -17.73 21.44
C VAL A 546 9.35 -18.82 20.75
N PRO A 547 10.58 -19.08 21.22
CA PRO A 547 11.50 -20.02 20.56
C PRO A 547 10.98 -21.45 20.47
N ASN A 548 10.13 -21.89 21.41
CA ASN A 548 9.55 -23.23 21.43
C ASN A 548 8.39 -23.43 20.42
N ALA A 549 7.81 -22.35 19.87
CA ALA A 549 6.76 -22.45 18.89
C ALA A 549 7.36 -22.75 17.51
N ASN A 550 7.16 -23.98 17.03
CA ASN A 550 7.73 -24.46 15.79
C ASN A 550 6.68 -24.73 14.68
N ILE A 551 5.39 -24.61 14.97
CA ILE A 551 4.31 -24.80 13.99
C ILE A 551 3.46 -23.54 13.90
N MET A 552 3.25 -23.09 12.65
CA MET A 552 2.30 -22.05 12.29
C MET A 552 1.29 -22.63 11.31
N VAL A 553 0.01 -22.67 11.66
CA VAL A 553 -1.08 -23.02 10.74
C VAL A 553 -1.88 -21.77 10.48
N ILE A 554 -2.13 -21.47 9.21
CA ILE A 554 -2.94 -20.32 8.79
C ILE A 554 -4.16 -20.83 8.04
N GLU A 555 -5.31 -20.65 8.67
CA GLU A 555 -6.61 -21.00 8.10
C GLU A 555 -7.06 -19.97 7.07
N ASN A 556 -7.70 -20.42 6.00
CA ASN A 556 -8.16 -19.54 4.90
C ASN A 556 -7.07 -18.58 4.41
N ALA A 557 -5.87 -19.11 4.14
CA ALA A 557 -4.68 -18.33 3.78
C ALA A 557 -4.91 -17.41 2.57
N GLU A 558 -5.89 -17.69 1.72
CA GLU A 558 -6.31 -16.83 0.60
C GLU A 558 -6.83 -15.46 1.02
N ARG A 559 -7.29 -15.30 2.26
CA ARG A 559 -7.80 -14.03 2.80
C ARG A 559 -6.69 -13.10 3.31
N PHE A 560 -5.46 -13.61 3.43
CA PHE A 560 -4.31 -12.82 3.88
C PHE A 560 -3.49 -12.27 2.71
N GLY A 561 -2.93 -11.08 2.87
CA GLY A 561 -1.91 -10.56 1.97
C GLY A 561 -0.60 -11.34 2.07
N LEU A 562 0.19 -11.37 0.99
CA LEU A 562 1.50 -12.06 0.99
C LEU A 562 2.43 -11.50 2.08
N ALA A 563 2.45 -10.18 2.29
CA ALA A 563 3.23 -9.56 3.37
C ALA A 563 2.79 -10.04 4.76
N GLN A 564 1.48 -10.16 5.00
CA GLN A 564 0.95 -10.68 6.27
C GLN A 564 1.30 -12.15 6.48
N LEU A 565 1.14 -12.99 5.43
CA LEU A 565 1.55 -14.40 5.49
C LEU A 565 3.04 -14.53 5.80
N HIS A 566 3.87 -13.68 5.23
CA HIS A 566 5.30 -13.66 5.48
C HIS A 566 5.62 -13.26 6.93
N GLN A 567 4.97 -12.23 7.46
CA GLN A 567 5.12 -11.82 8.86
C GLN A 567 4.69 -12.94 9.84
N LEU A 568 3.55 -13.59 9.57
CA LEU A 568 3.08 -14.73 10.37
C LEU A 568 4.06 -15.89 10.29
N ARG A 569 4.55 -16.26 9.10
CA ARG A 569 5.60 -17.27 8.95
C ARG A 569 6.84 -16.95 9.80
N GLY A 570 7.25 -15.69 9.83
CA GLY A 570 8.41 -15.24 10.62
C GLY A 570 8.24 -15.34 12.15
N ARG A 571 7.06 -15.70 12.65
CA ARG A 571 6.83 -15.92 14.09
C ARG A 571 7.33 -17.27 14.58
N VAL A 572 7.58 -18.22 13.71
CA VAL A 572 8.23 -19.49 13.99
C VAL A 572 9.66 -19.50 13.41
N GLY A 573 10.45 -20.51 13.70
CA GLY A 573 11.83 -20.61 13.20
C GLY A 573 12.86 -19.83 14.03
N ARG A 574 12.55 -19.54 15.30
CA ARG A 574 13.43 -18.79 16.21
C ARG A 574 14.15 -19.67 17.23
N GLY A 575 13.80 -20.94 17.30
CA GLY A 575 14.42 -21.94 18.18
C GLY A 575 15.34 -22.91 17.46
N GLU A 576 15.81 -23.89 18.22
CA GLU A 576 16.71 -24.94 17.70
C GLU A 576 16.00 -26.03 16.90
N PHE A 577 14.66 -26.03 16.87
CA PHE A 577 13.87 -27.08 16.24
C PHE A 577 13.47 -26.70 14.82
N LYS A 578 13.26 -27.72 13.99
CA LYS A 578 12.72 -27.56 12.65
C LYS A 578 11.32 -26.97 12.72
N SER A 579 11.04 -25.96 11.91
CA SER A 579 9.81 -25.21 11.97
C SER A 579 9.01 -25.31 10.68
N TYR A 580 7.69 -25.23 10.82
CA TYR A 580 6.74 -25.48 9.75
C TYR A 580 5.71 -24.35 9.67
N CYS A 581 5.40 -23.92 8.45
CA CYS A 581 4.31 -23.00 8.16
C CYS A 581 3.32 -23.67 7.19
N ILE A 582 2.08 -23.92 7.64
CA ILE A 582 1.07 -24.63 6.89
C ILE A 582 -0.02 -23.64 6.48
N LEU A 583 -0.15 -23.41 5.19
CA LEU A 583 -1.13 -22.50 4.60
C LEU A 583 -2.33 -23.33 4.09
N LYS A 584 -3.45 -23.27 4.80
CA LYS A 584 -4.69 -23.90 4.37
C LYS A 584 -5.49 -22.91 3.51
N TYR A 585 -5.91 -23.34 2.33
CA TYR A 585 -6.67 -22.49 1.42
C TYR A 585 -7.75 -23.29 0.67
N ASN A 586 -8.87 -22.62 0.32
CA ASN A 586 -10.01 -23.20 -0.37
C ASN A 586 -10.44 -22.35 -1.56
N SER A 587 -9.51 -22.02 -2.45
CA SER A 587 -9.79 -21.24 -3.66
C SER A 587 -9.17 -21.92 -4.89
N ASN A 588 -9.86 -21.80 -6.03
CA ASN A 588 -9.37 -22.26 -7.34
C ASN A 588 -8.88 -21.09 -8.21
N SER A 589 -8.87 -19.87 -7.70
CA SER A 589 -8.36 -18.69 -8.40
C SER A 589 -6.89 -18.86 -8.79
N ALA A 590 -6.54 -18.44 -10.00
CA ALA A 590 -5.16 -18.43 -10.48
C ALA A 590 -4.26 -17.53 -9.62
N ILE A 591 -4.79 -16.39 -9.17
CA ILE A 591 -4.08 -15.43 -8.30
C ILE A 591 -3.75 -16.09 -6.95
N VAL A 592 -4.71 -16.74 -6.33
CA VAL A 592 -4.50 -17.44 -5.05
C VAL A 592 -3.45 -18.53 -5.19
N ARG A 593 -3.51 -19.33 -6.26
CA ARG A 593 -2.51 -20.38 -6.53
C ARG A 593 -1.10 -19.79 -6.67
N GLU A 594 -0.96 -18.68 -7.38
CA GLU A 594 0.35 -18.02 -7.55
C GLU A 594 0.86 -17.43 -6.23
N ARG A 595 -0.02 -16.86 -5.39
CA ARG A 595 0.31 -16.39 -4.02
C ARG A 595 0.82 -17.55 -3.14
N MET A 596 0.12 -18.68 -3.12
CA MET A 596 0.53 -19.86 -2.36
C MET A 596 1.85 -20.41 -2.87
N LYS A 597 2.05 -20.47 -4.18
CA LYS A 597 3.31 -20.87 -4.81
C LYS A 597 4.45 -19.94 -4.40
N THR A 598 4.27 -18.65 -4.43
CA THR A 598 5.27 -17.67 -3.98
C THR A 598 5.69 -17.94 -2.55
N MET A 599 4.75 -18.13 -1.62
CA MET A 599 5.05 -18.42 -0.21
C MET A 599 5.81 -19.72 0.01
N THR A 600 5.61 -20.73 -0.85
CA THR A 600 6.27 -22.03 -0.73
C THR A 600 7.65 -22.08 -1.42
N THR A 601 7.93 -21.17 -2.37
CA THR A 601 9.16 -21.18 -3.17
C THR A 601 10.24 -20.25 -2.65
N THR A 602 9.89 -19.18 -1.92
CA THR A 602 10.86 -18.21 -1.40
C THR A 602 10.61 -17.85 0.07
N GLU A 603 11.72 -17.64 0.79
CA GLU A 603 11.71 -17.09 2.14
C GLU A 603 12.07 -15.59 2.16
N ASP A 604 12.56 -15.06 1.05
CA ASP A 604 12.99 -13.68 0.90
C ASP A 604 11.78 -12.74 0.92
N GLY A 605 11.67 -11.95 1.99
CA GLY A 605 10.56 -11.02 2.18
C GLY A 605 10.48 -9.93 1.13
N PHE A 606 11.60 -9.49 0.56
CA PHE A 606 11.61 -8.47 -0.51
C PHE A 606 11.02 -9.03 -1.81
N LYS A 607 11.40 -10.27 -2.18
CA LYS A 607 10.79 -10.93 -3.35
C LYS A 607 9.31 -11.22 -3.17
N ILE A 608 8.90 -11.56 -1.94
CA ILE A 608 7.48 -11.75 -1.61
C ILE A 608 6.73 -10.43 -1.76
N ALA A 609 7.28 -9.32 -1.27
CA ALA A 609 6.67 -8.00 -1.40
C ALA A 609 6.60 -7.52 -2.86
N GLU A 610 7.65 -7.74 -3.65
CA GLU A 610 7.61 -7.46 -5.09
C GLU A 610 6.53 -8.28 -5.80
N LYS A 611 6.39 -9.57 -5.46
CA LYS A 611 5.36 -10.43 -6.04
C LYS A 611 3.95 -10.07 -5.57
N ASP A 612 3.79 -9.63 -4.32
CA ASP A 612 2.51 -9.11 -3.82
C ASP A 612 2.04 -7.89 -4.62
N LEU A 613 2.96 -6.99 -4.97
CA LEU A 613 2.72 -5.85 -5.85
C LEU A 613 2.24 -6.27 -7.25
N GLU A 614 2.95 -7.24 -7.85
CA GLU A 614 2.60 -7.74 -9.19
C GLU A 614 1.20 -8.38 -9.23
N LEU A 615 0.80 -9.09 -8.18
CA LEU A 615 -0.43 -9.89 -8.15
C LEU A 615 -1.68 -9.13 -7.73
N ARG A 616 -1.55 -8.04 -6.98
CA ARG A 616 -2.72 -7.33 -6.43
C ARG A 616 -3.37 -6.35 -7.40
N GLY A 617 -2.65 -5.81 -8.39
CA GLY A 617 -3.17 -4.68 -9.16
C GLY A 617 -3.54 -3.50 -8.25
N SER A 618 -4.08 -2.43 -8.82
CA SER A 618 -4.26 -1.13 -8.16
C SER A 618 -5.31 -1.06 -7.04
N GLY A 619 -6.14 -2.09 -6.85
CA GLY A 619 -7.39 -1.95 -6.07
C GLY A 619 -7.34 -2.35 -4.59
N GLU A 620 -6.40 -3.19 -4.15
CA GLU A 620 -6.53 -3.88 -2.87
C GLU A 620 -5.38 -3.67 -1.85
N PHE A 621 -4.36 -2.88 -2.17
CA PHE A 621 -3.19 -2.75 -1.29
C PHE A 621 -3.48 -1.93 -0.02
N PHE A 622 -4.42 -1.01 -0.10
CA PHE A 622 -4.85 -0.18 1.02
C PHE A 622 -6.37 -0.25 1.14
N GLY A 623 -6.86 -1.25 1.84
CA GLY A 623 -8.20 -1.18 2.41
C GLY A 623 -8.31 0.09 3.22
N THR A 624 -9.21 1.00 2.80
CA THR A 624 -9.54 2.28 3.42
C THR A 624 -8.33 3.18 3.73
N LYS A 625 -8.15 4.27 2.95
CA LYS A 625 -7.33 5.48 3.18
C LYS A 625 -6.26 5.34 4.28
N GLN A 626 -5.12 4.72 3.98
CA GLN A 626 -3.95 4.92 4.82
C GLN A 626 -3.49 6.38 4.63
N HIS A 627 -3.60 7.16 5.68
CA HIS A 627 -3.09 8.52 5.76
C HIS A 627 -1.57 8.47 5.51
N GLY A 628 -1.10 9.07 4.40
CA GLY A 628 0.32 9.23 4.13
C GLY A 628 0.82 8.92 2.71
N LEU A 629 -0.01 8.37 1.82
CA LEU A 629 0.36 8.25 0.41
C LEU A 629 -0.11 9.48 -0.38
N PRO A 630 0.73 10.02 -1.28
CA PRO A 630 0.29 11.08 -2.17
C PRO A 630 -0.79 10.58 -3.13
N GLU A 631 -1.85 11.35 -3.31
CA GLU A 631 -2.86 11.08 -4.32
C GLU A 631 -2.33 11.52 -5.69
N PHE A 632 -2.01 10.55 -6.55
CA PHE A 632 -1.64 10.79 -7.94
C PHE A 632 -2.89 10.95 -8.81
N ARG A 633 -2.79 11.77 -9.87
CA ARG A 633 -3.89 12.00 -10.83
C ARG A 633 -4.04 10.86 -11.82
N ILE A 634 -2.92 10.28 -12.27
CA ILE A 634 -2.87 9.22 -13.29
C ILE A 634 -1.91 8.10 -12.95
N ALA A 635 -0.82 8.40 -12.24
CA ALA A 635 0.18 7.41 -11.88
C ALA A 635 -0.37 6.43 -10.83
N ASN A 636 -0.07 5.17 -11.03
CA ASN A 636 -0.29 4.12 -10.05
C ASN A 636 1.07 3.53 -9.68
N ILE A 637 1.54 3.83 -8.47
CA ILE A 637 2.87 3.40 -8.01
C ILE A 637 3.08 1.88 -8.02
N PHE A 638 1.99 1.11 -8.07
CA PHE A 638 2.02 -0.35 -8.09
C PHE A 638 2.10 -0.92 -9.52
N GLU A 639 1.38 -0.29 -10.46
CA GLU A 639 1.37 -0.71 -11.87
C GLU A 639 2.55 -0.11 -12.63
N ASP A 640 2.94 1.11 -12.28
CA ASP A 640 3.93 1.91 -13.00
C ASP A 640 5.36 1.77 -12.43
N VAL A 641 5.66 0.65 -11.73
CA VAL A 641 6.97 0.40 -11.08
C VAL A 641 8.16 0.56 -12.03
N LYS A 642 7.99 0.17 -13.31
CA LYS A 642 9.06 0.30 -14.32
C LYS A 642 9.36 1.78 -14.62
N ILE A 643 8.32 2.58 -14.80
CA ILE A 643 8.45 4.02 -15.04
C ILE A 643 9.05 4.69 -13.79
N LEU A 644 8.59 4.28 -12.63
CA LEU A 644 9.08 4.78 -11.36
C LEU A 644 10.59 4.58 -11.18
N LYS A 645 11.12 3.39 -11.48
CA LYS A 645 12.57 3.13 -11.43
C LYS A 645 13.35 4.05 -12.38
N LEU A 646 12.88 4.20 -13.62
CA LEU A 646 13.50 5.10 -14.61
C LEU A 646 13.51 6.55 -14.13
N VAL A 647 12.40 7.00 -13.59
CA VAL A 647 12.22 8.37 -13.08
C VAL A 647 13.12 8.64 -11.86
N GLN A 648 13.29 7.67 -10.96
CA GLN A 648 14.17 7.81 -9.80
C GLN A 648 15.63 7.97 -10.22
N GLU A 649 16.10 7.15 -11.15
CA GLU A 649 17.46 7.26 -11.70
C GLU A 649 17.68 8.61 -12.39
N LEU A 650 16.68 9.06 -13.15
CA LEU A 650 16.74 10.37 -13.83
C LEU A 650 16.74 11.52 -12.82
N ALA A 651 15.86 11.48 -11.81
CA ALA A 651 15.77 12.52 -10.80
C ALA A 651 17.10 12.70 -10.04
N LEU A 652 17.76 11.59 -9.67
CA LEU A 652 19.09 11.63 -9.06
C LEU A 652 20.15 12.23 -10.00
N LYS A 653 20.12 11.89 -11.30
CA LYS A 653 21.04 12.50 -12.29
C LYS A 653 20.80 13.99 -12.44
N ILE A 654 19.55 14.43 -12.45
CA ILE A 654 19.20 15.85 -12.50
C ILE A 654 19.69 16.57 -11.24
N GLU A 655 19.46 16.00 -10.05
CA GLU A 655 19.90 16.55 -8.78
C GLU A 655 21.43 16.72 -8.73
N MET A 656 22.19 15.72 -9.17
CA MET A 656 23.66 15.80 -9.24
C MET A 656 24.16 16.90 -10.19
N ASN A 657 23.46 17.16 -11.31
CA ASN A 657 23.91 18.05 -12.35
C ASN A 657 23.33 19.48 -12.23
N ASP A 658 22.15 19.62 -11.64
CA ASP A 658 21.41 20.88 -11.52
C ASP A 658 20.41 20.80 -10.34
N PRO A 659 20.89 20.73 -9.09
CA PRO A 659 20.03 20.48 -7.92
C PRO A 659 18.93 21.52 -7.74
N LYS A 660 19.18 22.78 -8.10
CA LYS A 660 18.20 23.87 -8.00
C LYS A 660 17.38 24.11 -9.27
N LEU A 661 17.54 23.27 -10.29
CA LEU A 661 16.91 23.41 -11.61
C LEU A 661 17.05 24.82 -12.20
N GLU A 662 18.29 25.37 -12.17
CA GLU A 662 18.60 26.74 -12.62
C GLU A 662 19.01 26.82 -14.09
N LYS A 663 19.38 25.69 -14.70
CA LYS A 663 19.69 25.66 -16.14
C LYS A 663 18.48 26.06 -16.96
N GLU A 664 18.74 26.81 -18.06
CA GLU A 664 17.68 27.34 -18.94
C GLU A 664 16.70 26.25 -19.40
N GLU A 665 17.23 25.07 -19.76
CA GLU A 665 16.45 23.90 -20.20
C GLU A 665 15.52 23.36 -19.11
N ASN A 666 15.84 23.54 -17.84
CA ASN A 666 15.08 23.00 -16.70
C ASN A 666 14.08 24.00 -16.08
N LYS A 667 14.03 25.25 -16.55
CA LYS A 667 13.17 26.30 -15.96
C LYS A 667 11.69 25.94 -15.90
N LYS A 668 11.17 25.30 -16.97
CA LYS A 668 9.76 24.87 -17.00
C LYS A 668 9.51 23.71 -16.04
N LEU A 669 10.44 22.77 -15.96
CA LEU A 669 10.41 21.69 -15.00
C LEU A 669 10.44 22.19 -13.55
N LYS A 670 11.29 23.22 -13.26
CA LYS A 670 11.32 23.90 -11.94
C LYS A 670 9.96 24.46 -11.54
N ALA A 671 9.26 25.11 -12.46
CA ALA A 671 7.93 25.66 -12.19
C ALA A 671 6.92 24.56 -11.79
N LEU A 672 6.94 23.41 -12.48
CA LEU A 672 6.12 22.26 -12.13
C LEU A 672 6.49 21.65 -10.77
N VAL A 673 7.79 21.47 -10.52
CA VAL A 673 8.28 20.91 -9.24
C VAL A 673 7.84 21.80 -8.06
N ASN A 674 7.99 23.12 -8.19
CA ASN A 674 7.54 24.07 -7.15
C ASN A 674 6.02 23.97 -6.91
N ARG A 675 5.24 23.86 -7.98
CA ARG A 675 3.78 23.69 -7.88
C ARG A 675 3.40 22.39 -7.15
N VAL A 676 4.04 21.26 -7.48
CA VAL A 676 3.81 19.98 -6.81
C VAL A 676 4.17 20.06 -5.34
N ARG A 677 5.27 20.77 -5.01
CA ARG A 677 5.70 20.99 -3.62
C ARG A 677 4.65 21.75 -2.82
N GLU A 678 4.07 22.80 -3.38
CA GLU A 678 3.06 23.64 -2.70
C GLU A 678 1.69 22.93 -2.57
N GLU A 679 1.28 22.15 -3.59
CA GLU A 679 -0.06 21.56 -3.64
C GLU A 679 -0.18 20.19 -2.95
N ARG A 680 0.91 19.38 -2.91
CA ARG A 680 0.81 17.95 -2.61
C ARG A 680 1.71 17.44 -1.49
N ILE A 681 2.68 18.21 -1.06
CA ILE A 681 3.62 17.75 -0.02
C ILE A 681 3.46 18.67 1.19
N GLU A 682 2.60 18.25 2.13
CA GLU A 682 2.56 18.81 3.48
C GLU A 682 3.64 18.12 4.31
N LEU A 683 4.62 18.87 4.77
CA LEU A 683 5.65 18.44 5.72
C LEU A 683 5.11 18.37 7.15
#